data_30c4c57c1427a4b3ad9eaf74be291c37
#
_entry.id   30c4c57c1427a4b3ad9eaf74be291c37
#
_cell.length_a   1.000
_cell.length_b   1.000
_cell.length_c   1.000
_cell.angle_alpha   90.00
_cell.angle_beta   90.00
_cell.angle_gamma   90.00
#
_symmetry.space_group_name_H-M   'P 1'
#
loop_
_entity.id
_entity.type
_entity.pdbx_description
1 polymer ?
#
loop_
_entity_poly.entity_id
_entity_poly.type
_entity_poly.pdbx_seq_one_letter_code
_entity_poly.pdbx_strand_id
1 'polypeptide(L)'
;MKSFYYFLVAIFLTTHVSAQKLTPAEYQSAVSFMHENLNNKTVFNLYTNAYWFNDHSGLWFVDYSKNNETYKTLSFEDYKVKLLFDHERIAQELSKITKKKIEANQLELSNIERTKGEGLIFDFDSKTYTFHPKTYQIQLKKEEQKQEKNEFETKSPNENWIAFSKDYNLYIKSTKTDQEYQLSFDGKKDYEYATYYGWYDILEGENAERPKHFKVTWSKDSKWIAADVVDFRNAEKMYLLDHSIDSLYKSKLLSYYRGSPGDTTMVHVTPVFFNVESKKEVKTNLPIGTHINSVAVEWMEKSGVLLAGYSERGYKKEFLKLIDHNTGTEETLVEETSKTNIDNFWYRKFDNKQKVIFLSERSGWRQLYMVDIKTNETKPLTSGKFYINSVIHTDEENEEIYFLASGKDPKMNPYHQQLFKVDFKGNTLLLTPENAHHLVSFSNDGLYFVDNYSSVNNPTNTVLRLAKSGKIVAELTTAEIADVLVKGWTAPEPFKLTAKDGKTTIYGALWKPTHFDPTKSYPIIDHTYSGPHTQMFPKSFDRAFMNQSLAELGFIVMMVDGLGSSGRSKEFHDHSYKNMGNNLEDHILAISYLGNQYAWVDTDRVGVFGHSAGGYDTGRAMLAFPEVYKVGVASSADHDFRMEKAWWPEMYQGWPVDATYEEVSNITNAKNLKGKLLLVHGGIDENVNPSATFKFAEALINADKEFDLFIFPSQRHGYQGKANKYFIKKRWNYFVEHLKEEVPIWDFKWE
;
A
#
# COMPACT_ATOMS: atom_id res chain seq x y z
N MET A 1 4.56 44.91 81.58
CA MET A 1 5.17 44.17 80.49
C MET A 1 4.05 43.65 79.61
N LYS A 2 3.81 44.23 78.41
CA LYS A 2 2.79 43.82 77.45
C LYS A 2 3.51 43.13 76.29
N SER A 3 3.24 41.81 76.14
CA SER A 3 3.72 41.01 74.99
C SER A 3 2.82 41.28 73.82
N PHE A 4 3.37 41.73 72.71
CA PHE A 4 2.70 41.87 71.39
C PHE A 4 2.92 40.55 70.62
N TYR A 5 1.85 39.84 70.32
CA TYR A 5 1.85 38.75 69.37
C TYR A 5 1.56 39.30 67.94
N TYR A 6 2.54 39.14 67.04
CA TYR A 6 2.33 39.33 65.61
C TYR A 6 1.78 38.07 64.97
N PHE A 7 0.58 38.12 64.47
CA PHE A 7 -0.03 37.08 63.59
C PHE A 7 0.40 37.35 62.15
N LEU A 8 1.25 36.50 61.58
CA LEU A 8 1.58 36.50 60.17
C LEU A 8 0.51 35.71 59.44
N VAL A 9 -0.39 36.41 58.69
CA VAL A 9 -1.33 35.79 57.74
C VAL A 9 -0.56 35.57 56.46
N ALA A 10 -0.21 34.31 56.17
CA ALA A 10 0.31 33.91 54.85
C ALA A 10 -0.90 33.77 53.88
N ILE A 11 -1.03 34.72 52.96
CA ILE A 11 -1.99 34.64 51.85
C ILE A 11 -1.39 33.68 50.82
N PHE A 12 -1.90 32.44 50.80
CA PHE A 12 -1.68 31.53 49.67
C PHE A 12 -2.48 32.03 48.47
N LEU A 13 -1.79 32.71 47.55
CA LEU A 13 -2.31 32.94 46.20
C LEU A 13 -2.30 31.60 45.47
N THR A 14 -3.42 30.89 45.48
CA THR A 14 -3.67 29.80 44.57
C THR A 14 -3.91 30.42 43.19
N THR A 15 -2.87 30.44 42.36
CA THR A 15 -3.03 30.66 40.94
C THR A 15 -3.82 29.45 40.37
N HIS A 16 -5.11 29.61 40.18
CA HIS A 16 -5.85 28.70 39.34
C HIS A 16 -5.27 28.85 37.93
N VAL A 17 -4.38 27.92 37.53
CA VAL A 17 -4.06 27.73 36.12
C VAL A 17 -5.34 27.18 35.51
N SER A 18 -6.14 28.06 34.94
CA SER A 18 -7.26 27.68 34.08
C SER A 18 -6.64 26.95 32.89
N ALA A 19 -6.91 25.65 32.74
CA ALA A 19 -6.52 24.91 31.56
C ALA A 19 -7.00 25.72 30.32
N GLN A 20 -6.09 26.04 29.44
CA GLN A 20 -6.41 26.79 28.24
C GLN A 20 -7.32 25.88 27.39
N LYS A 21 -8.45 26.43 26.93
CA LYS A 21 -9.39 25.70 26.07
C LYS A 21 -9.08 26.02 24.62
N LEU A 22 -8.87 24.98 23.80
CA LEU A 22 -8.78 25.13 22.35
C LEU A 22 -10.06 25.78 21.80
N THR A 23 -9.87 26.64 20.83
CA THR A 23 -10.99 27.35 20.19
C THR A 23 -11.57 26.55 19.01
N PRO A 24 -12.85 26.77 18.64
CA PRO A 24 -13.40 26.20 17.41
C PRO A 24 -12.61 26.57 16.16
N ALA A 25 -11.93 27.72 16.14
CA ALA A 25 -11.10 28.15 15.02
C ALA A 25 -9.87 27.23 14.80
N GLU A 26 -9.24 26.75 15.87
CA GLU A 26 -8.10 25.82 15.78
C GLU A 26 -8.54 24.46 15.25
N TYR A 27 -9.71 23.95 15.70
CA TYR A 27 -10.29 22.73 15.12
C TYR A 27 -10.68 22.91 13.65
N GLN A 28 -11.22 24.06 13.29
CA GLN A 28 -11.57 24.37 11.89
C GLN A 28 -10.32 24.50 11.03
N SER A 29 -9.21 25.05 11.57
CA SER A 29 -7.91 25.04 10.90
C SER A 29 -7.46 23.60 10.65
N ALA A 30 -7.50 22.73 11.65
CA ALA A 30 -7.15 21.32 11.51
C ALA A 30 -7.99 20.63 10.42
N VAL A 31 -9.30 20.85 10.39
CA VAL A 31 -10.19 20.31 9.35
C VAL A 31 -9.83 20.85 7.96
N SER A 32 -9.42 22.12 7.85
CA SER A 32 -9.05 22.72 6.55
C SER A 32 -7.83 22.09 5.91
N PHE A 33 -6.97 21.39 6.70
CA PHE A 33 -5.80 20.64 6.25
C PHE A 33 -6.06 19.14 6.08
N MET A 34 -7.28 18.68 6.19
CA MET A 34 -7.64 17.32 5.80
C MET A 34 -7.60 17.16 4.29
N HIS A 35 -7.14 16.00 3.81
CA HIS A 35 -6.98 15.73 2.38
C HIS A 35 -8.24 16.07 1.56
N GLU A 36 -9.42 15.73 2.06
CA GLU A 36 -10.70 16.01 1.41
C GLU A 36 -11.02 17.51 1.27
N ASN A 37 -10.38 18.38 2.06
CA ASN A 37 -10.54 19.82 2.04
C ASN A 37 -9.35 20.55 1.40
N LEU A 38 -8.27 19.84 1.14
CA LEU A 38 -7.07 20.37 0.50
C LEU A 38 -7.00 20.05 -0.99
N ASN A 39 -7.03 18.76 -1.33
CA ASN A 39 -6.72 18.29 -2.68
C ASN A 39 -7.74 18.81 -3.69
N ASN A 40 -7.24 19.52 -4.69
CA ASN A 40 -8.02 20.20 -5.75
C ASN A 40 -9.10 21.18 -5.23
N LYS A 41 -8.89 21.74 -4.02
CA LYS A 41 -9.74 22.80 -3.42
C LYS A 41 -8.94 24.03 -2.97
N THR A 42 -7.80 23.81 -2.31
CA THR A 42 -6.90 24.84 -1.83
C THR A 42 -5.44 24.59 -2.23
N VAL A 43 -5.13 23.36 -2.59
CA VAL A 43 -3.88 22.97 -3.25
C VAL A 43 -4.24 22.15 -4.49
N PHE A 44 -3.58 22.42 -5.62
CA PHE A 44 -3.95 21.84 -6.90
C PHE A 44 -2.78 21.11 -7.52
N ASN A 45 -3.07 20.08 -8.31
CA ASN A 45 -2.06 19.31 -9.06
C ASN A 45 -0.94 18.73 -8.19
N LEU A 46 -1.25 18.26 -6.98
CA LEU A 46 -0.29 17.55 -6.13
C LEU A 46 0.25 16.29 -6.81
N TYR A 47 -0.57 15.71 -7.65
CA TYR A 47 -0.26 14.62 -8.56
C TYR A 47 -1.17 14.73 -9.77
N THR A 48 -0.62 14.63 -10.98
CA THR A 48 -1.41 14.68 -12.22
C THR A 48 -1.46 13.29 -12.85
N ASN A 49 -2.66 12.74 -12.93
CA ASN A 49 -2.92 11.52 -13.69
C ASN A 49 -2.95 11.89 -15.19
N ALA A 50 -2.10 11.24 -15.96
CA ALA A 50 -2.14 11.32 -17.41
C ALA A 50 -2.69 10.00 -17.98
N TYR A 51 -3.61 10.12 -18.93
CA TYR A 51 -4.30 9.00 -19.56
C TYR A 51 -3.89 8.95 -21.04
N TRP A 52 -3.34 7.82 -21.44
CA TRP A 52 -2.87 7.59 -22.81
C TRP A 52 -4.04 7.24 -23.73
N PHE A 53 -4.07 7.85 -24.93
CA PHE A 53 -5.04 7.43 -25.93
C PHE A 53 -4.66 6.05 -26.53
N ASN A 54 -5.65 5.20 -26.77
CA ASN A 54 -5.43 3.86 -27.31
C ASN A 54 -4.86 3.84 -28.74
N ASP A 55 -5.00 4.96 -29.48
CA ASP A 55 -4.45 5.11 -30.82
C ASP A 55 -2.97 5.59 -30.83
N HIS A 56 -2.33 5.65 -29.65
CA HIS A 56 -0.95 6.10 -29.47
C HIS A 56 -0.66 7.53 -29.97
N SER A 57 -1.67 8.38 -30.14
CA SER A 57 -1.52 9.72 -30.70
C SER A 57 -1.17 10.81 -29.70
N GLY A 58 -1.29 10.49 -28.39
CA GLY A 58 -1.08 11.46 -27.32
C GLY A 58 -1.68 11.00 -25.99
N LEU A 59 -1.93 11.98 -25.15
CA LEU A 59 -2.53 11.79 -23.83
C LEU A 59 -3.53 12.90 -23.49
N TRP A 60 -4.34 12.68 -22.48
CA TRP A 60 -5.14 13.72 -21.84
C TRP A 60 -4.95 13.69 -20.32
N PHE A 61 -5.24 14.81 -19.66
CA PHE A 61 -5.16 15.00 -18.23
C PHE A 61 -6.09 16.14 -17.80
N VAL A 62 -6.36 16.21 -16.48
CA VAL A 62 -7.09 17.34 -15.89
C VAL A 62 -6.09 18.22 -15.17
N ASP A 63 -6.14 19.51 -15.50
CA ASP A 63 -5.40 20.56 -14.81
C ASP A 63 -6.37 21.28 -13.88
N TYR A 64 -6.11 21.20 -12.58
CA TYR A 64 -6.94 21.78 -11.55
C TYR A 64 -6.42 23.14 -11.13
N SER A 65 -7.35 24.09 -10.96
CA SER A 65 -7.07 25.39 -10.37
C SER A 65 -8.29 25.82 -9.55
N LYS A 66 -8.23 26.95 -8.87
CA LYS A 66 -9.30 27.42 -7.99
C LYS A 66 -10.65 27.47 -8.71
N ASN A 67 -11.58 26.64 -8.26
CA ASN A 67 -12.94 26.50 -8.83
C ASN A 67 -12.97 26.10 -10.30
N ASN A 68 -11.94 25.43 -10.82
CA ASN A 68 -11.89 25.07 -12.22
C ASN A 68 -11.18 23.74 -12.46
N GLU A 69 -11.83 22.88 -13.25
CA GLU A 69 -11.27 21.67 -13.86
C GLU A 69 -11.08 21.91 -15.34
N THR A 70 -9.87 21.80 -15.85
CA THR A 70 -9.58 22.00 -17.25
C THR A 70 -9.07 20.72 -17.88
N TYR A 71 -9.86 20.11 -18.76
CA TYR A 71 -9.46 18.93 -19.54
C TYR A 71 -8.52 19.37 -20.66
N LYS A 72 -7.29 18.89 -20.58
CA LYS A 72 -6.22 19.19 -21.52
C LYS A 72 -5.76 17.95 -22.25
N THR A 73 -5.22 18.12 -23.44
CA THR A 73 -4.63 17.07 -24.26
C THR A 73 -3.27 17.51 -24.77
N LEU A 74 -2.41 16.54 -25.01
CA LEU A 74 -1.12 16.71 -25.67
C LEU A 74 -1.03 15.70 -26.81
N SER A 75 -0.72 16.20 -28.02
CA SER A 75 -0.43 15.35 -29.19
C SER A 75 1.08 15.06 -29.28
N PHE A 76 1.46 13.83 -29.64
CA PHE A 76 2.86 13.46 -29.90
C PHE A 76 3.40 14.02 -31.23
N GLU A 77 2.54 14.60 -32.06
CA GLU A 77 2.95 15.25 -33.31
C GLU A 77 3.67 16.58 -33.06
N ASP A 78 3.18 17.40 -32.09
CA ASP A 78 3.73 18.75 -31.85
C ASP A 78 4.13 19.01 -30.39
N TYR A 79 3.87 18.08 -29.50
CA TYR A 79 4.09 18.17 -28.03
C TYR A 79 3.47 19.40 -27.37
N LYS A 80 2.39 19.94 -27.94
CA LYS A 80 1.70 21.11 -27.39
C LYS A 80 0.51 20.70 -26.54
N VAL A 81 0.47 21.27 -25.34
CA VAL A 81 -0.71 21.18 -24.47
C VAL A 81 -1.80 22.11 -25.00
N LYS A 82 -3.00 21.60 -25.19
CA LYS A 82 -4.18 22.30 -25.69
C LYS A 82 -5.40 21.88 -24.87
N LEU A 83 -6.49 22.66 -24.95
CA LEU A 83 -7.78 22.21 -24.44
C LEU A 83 -8.22 20.96 -25.21
N LEU A 84 -8.73 19.95 -24.49
CA LEU A 84 -9.28 18.75 -25.13
C LEU A 84 -10.57 19.06 -25.90
N PHE A 85 -11.36 19.99 -25.37
CA PHE A 85 -12.60 20.49 -25.95
C PHE A 85 -12.98 21.86 -25.33
N ASP A 86 -14.01 22.51 -25.85
CA ASP A 86 -14.67 23.68 -25.24
C ASP A 86 -15.59 23.21 -24.11
N HIS A 87 -15.21 23.51 -22.86
CA HIS A 87 -15.91 23.05 -21.64
C HIS A 87 -17.34 23.59 -21.54
N GLU A 88 -17.56 24.86 -21.92
CA GLU A 88 -18.90 25.47 -21.91
C GLU A 88 -19.86 24.75 -22.85
N ARG A 89 -19.40 24.43 -24.06
CA ARG A 89 -20.22 23.71 -25.03
C ARG A 89 -20.53 22.28 -24.60
N ILE A 90 -19.55 21.56 -24.03
CA ILE A 90 -19.78 20.22 -23.46
C ILE A 90 -20.81 20.28 -22.34
N ALA A 91 -20.66 21.21 -21.38
CA ALA A 91 -21.60 21.40 -20.28
C ALA A 91 -23.03 21.67 -20.78
N GLN A 92 -23.16 22.54 -21.78
CA GLN A 92 -24.47 22.86 -22.38
C GLN A 92 -25.11 21.64 -23.05
N GLU A 93 -24.36 20.87 -23.84
CA GLU A 93 -24.89 19.68 -24.51
C GLU A 93 -25.23 18.57 -23.51
N LEU A 94 -24.39 18.33 -22.50
CA LEU A 94 -24.69 17.37 -21.43
C LEU A 94 -25.92 17.82 -20.63
N SER A 95 -26.08 19.12 -20.34
CA SER A 95 -27.25 19.65 -19.64
C SER A 95 -28.54 19.39 -20.41
N LYS A 96 -28.53 19.55 -21.75
CA LYS A 96 -29.68 19.26 -22.62
C LYS A 96 -30.08 17.79 -22.58
N ILE A 97 -29.09 16.88 -22.65
CA ILE A 97 -29.30 15.44 -22.70
C ILE A 97 -29.75 14.88 -21.35
N THR A 98 -29.12 15.31 -20.28
CA THR A 98 -29.37 14.79 -18.92
C THR A 98 -30.53 15.48 -18.21
N LYS A 99 -30.95 16.65 -18.72
CA LYS A 99 -31.93 17.56 -18.07
C LYS A 99 -31.50 18.03 -16.66
N LYS A 100 -30.21 18.02 -16.40
CA LYS A 100 -29.58 18.53 -15.19
C LYS A 100 -28.73 19.73 -15.57
N LYS A 101 -28.56 20.71 -14.66
CA LYS A 101 -27.60 21.79 -14.86
C LYS A 101 -26.19 21.23 -14.64
N ILE A 102 -25.35 21.27 -15.67
CA ILE A 102 -23.94 20.87 -15.63
C ILE A 102 -23.09 22.13 -15.73
N GLU A 103 -22.18 22.30 -14.80
CA GLU A 103 -21.24 23.43 -14.79
C GLU A 103 -19.97 23.08 -15.59
N ALA A 104 -19.49 24.03 -16.37
CA ALA A 104 -18.33 23.83 -17.25
C ALA A 104 -17.02 23.57 -16.50
N ASN A 105 -16.94 24.03 -15.25
CA ASN A 105 -15.80 23.86 -14.36
C ASN A 105 -15.88 22.61 -13.47
N GLN A 106 -16.90 21.76 -13.63
CA GLN A 106 -17.12 20.53 -12.86
C GLN A 106 -17.77 19.46 -13.77
N LEU A 107 -17.07 19.08 -14.84
CA LEU A 107 -17.63 18.14 -15.82
C LEU A 107 -17.60 16.69 -15.35
N GLU A 108 -16.65 16.32 -14.48
CA GLU A 108 -16.50 14.95 -13.93
C GLU A 108 -16.49 13.84 -15.01
N LEU A 109 -15.86 14.08 -16.16
CA LEU A 109 -15.75 13.10 -17.22
C LEU A 109 -14.63 12.10 -16.92
N SER A 110 -14.85 10.84 -17.27
CA SER A 110 -13.87 9.77 -17.11
C SER A 110 -13.80 8.88 -18.36
N ASN A 111 -12.80 7.99 -18.40
CA ASN A 111 -12.59 7.01 -19.47
C ASN A 111 -12.68 7.61 -20.90
N ILE A 112 -12.01 8.77 -21.07
CA ILE A 112 -12.02 9.49 -22.34
C ILE A 112 -11.08 8.79 -23.33
N GLU A 113 -11.62 8.34 -24.46
CA GLU A 113 -10.88 7.66 -25.52
C GLU A 113 -11.19 8.24 -26.89
N ARG A 114 -10.23 8.13 -27.82
CA ARG A 114 -10.45 8.47 -29.21
C ARG A 114 -11.16 7.37 -29.97
N THR A 115 -12.05 7.76 -30.87
CA THR A 115 -12.71 6.86 -31.82
C THR A 115 -12.03 6.92 -33.19
N LYS A 116 -12.26 5.92 -34.02
CA LYS A 116 -11.90 6.01 -35.45
C LYS A 116 -12.69 7.17 -36.07
N GLY A 117 -12.01 8.24 -36.51
CA GLY A 117 -12.64 9.39 -37.15
C GLY A 117 -12.76 10.67 -36.31
N GLU A 118 -11.79 10.98 -35.46
CA GLU A 118 -11.66 12.23 -34.68
C GLU A 118 -12.71 12.41 -33.55
N GLY A 119 -13.57 11.45 -33.25
CA GLY A 119 -14.53 11.49 -32.15
C GLY A 119 -13.90 11.11 -30.81
N LEU A 120 -14.62 11.39 -29.73
CA LEU A 120 -14.30 10.89 -28.40
C LEU A 120 -15.42 10.01 -27.86
N ILE A 121 -15.08 9.08 -27.02
CA ILE A 121 -15.98 8.37 -26.10
C ILE A 121 -15.59 8.78 -24.69
N PHE A 122 -16.57 8.99 -23.83
CA PHE A 122 -16.32 9.26 -22.40
C PHE A 122 -17.48 8.77 -21.53
N ASP A 123 -17.20 8.57 -20.26
CA ASP A 123 -18.20 8.26 -19.25
C ASP A 123 -18.58 9.53 -18.47
N PHE A 124 -19.88 9.67 -18.21
CA PHE A 124 -20.48 10.71 -17.40
C PHE A 124 -21.74 10.17 -16.70
N ASP A 125 -21.90 10.43 -15.41
CA ASP A 125 -23.06 9.98 -14.59
C ASP A 125 -23.39 8.50 -14.80
N SER A 126 -22.34 7.63 -14.75
CA SER A 126 -22.39 6.16 -14.95
C SER A 126 -22.88 5.70 -16.33
N LYS A 127 -22.84 6.56 -17.34
CA LYS A 127 -23.22 6.26 -18.71
C LYS A 127 -22.13 6.65 -19.68
N THR A 128 -22.01 5.88 -20.77
CA THR A 128 -21.03 6.13 -21.83
C THR A 128 -21.65 6.94 -22.96
N TYR A 129 -20.96 7.97 -23.40
CA TYR A 129 -21.37 8.87 -24.47
C TYR A 129 -20.34 8.90 -25.58
N THR A 130 -20.83 9.10 -26.82
CA THR A 130 -19.98 9.46 -27.97
C THR A 130 -20.08 10.96 -28.22
N PHE A 131 -18.95 11.57 -28.57
CA PHE A 131 -18.83 13.00 -28.80
C PHE A 131 -18.10 13.27 -30.12
N HIS A 132 -18.62 14.20 -30.91
CA HIS A 132 -18.00 14.62 -32.15
C HIS A 132 -17.44 16.04 -31.99
N PRO A 133 -16.10 16.27 -31.98
CA PRO A 133 -15.48 17.56 -31.66
C PRO A 133 -15.85 18.72 -32.57
N LYS A 134 -16.09 18.45 -33.88
CA LYS A 134 -16.43 19.51 -34.85
C LYS A 134 -17.87 20.00 -34.72
N THR A 135 -18.81 19.10 -34.46
CA THR A 135 -20.25 19.43 -34.38
C THR A 135 -20.72 19.63 -32.95
N TYR A 136 -19.99 19.17 -31.95
CA TYR A 136 -20.36 19.11 -30.52
C TYR A 136 -21.61 18.25 -30.25
N GLN A 137 -21.92 17.32 -31.15
CA GLN A 137 -22.99 16.36 -30.93
C GLN A 137 -22.54 15.32 -29.91
N ILE A 138 -23.31 15.17 -28.85
CA ILE A 138 -23.16 14.14 -27.84
C ILE A 138 -24.33 13.16 -27.97
N GLN A 139 -24.06 11.87 -27.95
CA GLN A 139 -25.09 10.82 -28.01
C GLN A 139 -24.80 9.76 -26.97
N LEU A 140 -25.84 9.28 -26.30
CA LEU A 140 -25.71 8.11 -25.43
C LEU A 140 -25.30 6.91 -26.29
N LYS A 141 -24.16 6.29 -25.95
CA LYS A 141 -23.74 5.04 -26.58
C LYS A 141 -24.69 3.94 -26.13
N LYS A 142 -25.36 3.29 -27.06
CA LYS A 142 -26.15 2.10 -26.74
C LYS A 142 -25.19 1.05 -26.21
N GLU A 143 -25.46 0.52 -25.03
CA GLU A 143 -24.76 -0.65 -24.53
C GLU A 143 -24.89 -1.75 -25.58
N GLU A 144 -23.78 -2.14 -26.19
CA GLU A 144 -23.69 -3.45 -26.79
C GLU A 144 -23.95 -4.42 -25.66
N GLN A 145 -24.95 -5.28 -25.80
CA GLN A 145 -25.15 -6.37 -24.85
C GLN A 145 -23.83 -7.14 -24.79
N LYS A 146 -23.00 -6.81 -23.78
CA LYS A 146 -21.88 -7.67 -23.45
C LYS A 146 -22.51 -9.02 -23.16
N GLN A 147 -22.23 -10.01 -24.00
CA GLN A 147 -22.54 -11.39 -23.63
C GLN A 147 -21.95 -11.57 -22.23
N GLU A 148 -22.79 -11.86 -21.26
CA GLU A 148 -22.34 -12.15 -19.90
C GLU A 148 -21.26 -13.22 -20.01
N LYS A 149 -20.02 -12.86 -19.77
CA LYS A 149 -18.92 -13.80 -19.77
C LYS A 149 -19.18 -14.72 -18.59
N ASN A 150 -19.43 -15.98 -18.85
CA ASN A 150 -19.59 -16.96 -17.79
C ASN A 150 -18.28 -17.02 -17.01
N GLU A 151 -18.28 -16.53 -15.78
CA GLU A 151 -17.10 -16.46 -14.91
C GLU A 151 -16.60 -17.85 -14.48
N PHE A 152 -17.43 -18.88 -14.67
CA PHE A 152 -17.14 -20.25 -14.27
C PHE A 152 -16.65 -21.13 -15.43
N GLU A 153 -16.27 -20.54 -16.54
CA GLU A 153 -15.70 -21.25 -17.67
C GLU A 153 -14.65 -20.41 -18.41
N THR A 154 -13.72 -21.07 -19.08
CA THR A 154 -12.67 -20.41 -19.87
C THR A 154 -12.44 -21.16 -21.17
N LYS A 155 -12.54 -20.44 -22.31
CA LYS A 155 -12.22 -20.99 -23.64
C LYS A 155 -10.71 -21.13 -23.81
N SER A 156 -10.28 -22.20 -24.51
CA SER A 156 -8.91 -22.34 -24.97
C SER A 156 -8.56 -21.25 -26.00
N PRO A 157 -7.28 -20.88 -26.17
CA PRO A 157 -6.85 -19.88 -27.15
C PRO A 157 -7.28 -20.18 -28.60
N ASN A 158 -7.37 -21.45 -29.00
CA ASN A 158 -7.84 -21.88 -30.32
C ASN A 158 -9.37 -22.06 -30.41
N GLU A 159 -10.09 -21.71 -29.32
CA GLU A 159 -11.55 -21.81 -29.18
C GLU A 159 -12.17 -23.22 -29.38
N ASN A 160 -11.36 -24.28 -29.45
CA ASN A 160 -11.87 -25.64 -29.63
C ASN A 160 -12.36 -26.31 -28.34
N TRP A 161 -12.00 -25.72 -27.18
CA TRP A 161 -12.31 -26.29 -25.87
C TRP A 161 -12.83 -25.21 -24.91
N ILE A 162 -13.69 -25.62 -23.98
CA ILE A 162 -14.11 -24.83 -22.81
C ILE A 162 -13.75 -25.63 -21.58
N ALA A 163 -12.94 -25.05 -20.67
CA ALA A 163 -12.68 -25.62 -19.36
C ALA A 163 -13.70 -25.07 -18.35
N PHE A 164 -14.20 -25.92 -17.47
CA PHE A 164 -15.15 -25.58 -16.42
C PHE A 164 -15.06 -26.53 -15.23
N SER A 165 -15.64 -26.14 -14.10
CA SER A 165 -15.71 -26.96 -12.90
C SER A 165 -17.10 -27.56 -12.73
N LYS A 166 -17.16 -28.86 -12.38
CA LYS A 166 -18.41 -29.60 -12.11
C LYS A 166 -18.13 -30.59 -10.97
N ASP A 167 -18.98 -30.59 -9.94
CA ASP A 167 -18.84 -31.47 -8.78
C ASP A 167 -17.40 -31.45 -8.20
N TYR A 168 -16.82 -30.22 -8.06
CA TYR A 168 -15.47 -29.95 -7.54
C TYR A 168 -14.33 -30.50 -8.41
N ASN A 169 -14.61 -31.02 -9.62
CA ASN A 169 -13.62 -31.54 -10.55
C ASN A 169 -13.50 -30.64 -11.78
N LEU A 170 -12.32 -30.70 -12.42
CA LEU A 170 -12.03 -30.01 -13.67
C LEU A 170 -12.51 -30.85 -14.87
N TYR A 171 -13.24 -30.22 -15.77
CA TYR A 171 -13.75 -30.73 -17.02
C TYR A 171 -13.32 -29.88 -18.20
N ILE A 172 -13.27 -30.48 -19.37
CA ILE A 172 -13.21 -29.78 -20.65
C ILE A 172 -14.36 -30.23 -21.56
N LYS A 173 -14.88 -29.30 -22.37
CA LYS A 173 -15.93 -29.52 -23.33
C LYS A 173 -15.48 -29.13 -24.74
N SER A 174 -15.68 -29.98 -25.72
CA SER A 174 -15.39 -29.67 -27.12
C SER A 174 -16.45 -28.69 -27.66
N THR A 175 -16.02 -27.56 -28.21
CA THR A 175 -16.95 -26.61 -28.86
C THR A 175 -17.53 -27.11 -30.17
N LYS A 176 -16.93 -28.15 -30.78
CA LYS A 176 -17.37 -28.75 -32.05
C LYS A 176 -18.40 -29.86 -31.88
N THR A 177 -18.27 -30.65 -30.80
CA THR A 177 -19.07 -31.88 -30.62
C THR A 177 -19.94 -31.81 -29.37
N ASP A 178 -19.81 -30.77 -28.54
CA ASP A 178 -20.45 -30.63 -27.22
C ASP A 178 -20.10 -31.75 -26.22
N GLN A 179 -19.14 -32.63 -26.56
CA GLN A 179 -18.73 -33.72 -25.69
C GLN A 179 -17.92 -33.22 -24.52
N GLU A 180 -18.29 -33.61 -23.29
CA GLU A 180 -17.58 -33.33 -22.06
C GLU A 180 -16.58 -34.44 -21.73
N TYR A 181 -15.44 -34.05 -21.18
CA TYR A 181 -14.39 -34.97 -20.69
C TYR A 181 -13.95 -34.52 -19.29
N GLN A 182 -13.96 -35.45 -18.36
CA GLN A 182 -13.46 -35.24 -17.01
C GLN A 182 -11.93 -35.36 -16.98
N LEU A 183 -11.26 -34.42 -16.35
CA LEU A 183 -9.80 -34.39 -16.22
C LEU A 183 -9.32 -34.80 -14.81
N SER A 184 -10.08 -34.47 -13.76
CA SER A 184 -9.79 -34.87 -12.38
C SER A 184 -10.96 -35.70 -11.81
N PHE A 185 -10.68 -36.60 -10.82
CA PHE A 185 -11.66 -37.63 -10.42
C PHE A 185 -11.86 -37.74 -8.90
N ASP A 186 -11.10 -37.05 -8.09
CA ASP A 186 -11.12 -37.11 -6.63
C ASP A 186 -11.58 -35.81 -5.94
N GLY A 187 -12.03 -34.84 -6.77
CA GLY A 187 -12.63 -33.59 -6.32
C GLY A 187 -13.89 -33.84 -5.51
N LYS A 188 -14.02 -33.11 -4.42
CA LYS A 188 -15.16 -33.13 -3.50
C LYS A 188 -15.22 -31.82 -2.73
N LYS A 189 -16.32 -31.61 -1.99
CA LYS A 189 -16.43 -30.46 -1.09
C LYS A 189 -15.17 -30.32 -0.21
N ASP A 190 -14.62 -29.11 -0.16
CA ASP A 190 -13.41 -28.76 0.58
C ASP A 190 -12.10 -29.38 0.03
N TYR A 191 -12.16 -30.04 -1.15
CA TYR A 191 -11.02 -30.45 -1.95
C TYR A 191 -11.34 -30.22 -3.40
N GLU A 192 -11.03 -29.03 -3.89
CA GLU A 192 -11.67 -28.43 -5.06
C GLU A 192 -10.66 -28.12 -6.16
N TYR A 193 -10.93 -28.63 -7.38
CA TYR A 193 -10.10 -28.37 -8.55
C TYR A 193 -10.51 -27.09 -9.26
N ALA A 194 -9.52 -26.42 -9.89
CA ALA A 194 -9.71 -25.24 -10.72
C ALA A 194 -10.40 -24.08 -10.00
N THR A 195 -10.11 -23.92 -8.72
CA THR A 195 -10.57 -22.81 -7.90
C THR A 195 -9.38 -22.04 -7.32
N TYR A 196 -9.63 -20.99 -6.56
CA TYR A 196 -8.62 -20.31 -5.77
C TYR A 196 -9.22 -19.81 -4.45
N TYR A 197 -8.37 -19.63 -3.47
CA TYR A 197 -8.68 -18.93 -2.24
C TYR A 197 -7.71 -17.77 -2.10
N GLY A 198 -8.25 -16.56 -2.12
CA GLY A 198 -7.43 -15.36 -2.23
C GLY A 198 -6.95 -14.83 -0.90
N TRP A 199 -5.96 -13.94 -1.00
CA TRP A 199 -5.43 -13.18 0.13
C TRP A 199 -6.47 -12.29 0.83
N TYR A 200 -7.38 -11.67 0.07
CA TYR A 200 -8.52 -10.91 0.58
C TYR A 200 -9.64 -11.87 0.90
N ASP A 201 -9.54 -12.43 2.06
CA ASP A 201 -10.35 -13.53 2.53
C ASP A 201 -11.83 -13.25 2.39
N ILE A 202 -12.49 -14.22 1.86
CA ILE A 202 -13.93 -14.24 1.71
C ILE A 202 -14.51 -14.54 3.07
N LEU A 203 -15.18 -13.56 3.66
CA LEU A 203 -15.95 -13.77 4.89
C LEU A 203 -17.16 -14.64 4.57
N GLU A 204 -17.21 -15.78 5.21
CA GLU A 204 -18.35 -16.70 5.18
C GLU A 204 -19.36 -16.31 6.25
N GLY A 205 -20.65 -16.31 5.92
CA GLY A 205 -21.72 -16.16 6.88
C GLY A 205 -22.00 -17.46 7.67
N GLU A 206 -23.07 -17.47 8.44
CA GLU A 206 -23.46 -18.60 9.30
C GLU A 206 -23.78 -19.89 8.52
N ASN A 207 -24.17 -19.79 7.25
CA ASN A 207 -24.40 -20.92 6.36
C ASN A 207 -23.11 -21.55 5.82
N ALA A 208 -21.95 -20.96 6.10
CA ALA A 208 -20.62 -21.39 5.65
C ALA A 208 -20.51 -21.56 4.12
N GLU A 209 -21.28 -20.78 3.36
CA GLU A 209 -21.17 -20.75 1.90
C GLU A 209 -20.06 -19.82 1.46
N ARG A 210 -19.10 -20.37 0.70
CA ARG A 210 -18.06 -19.60 0.02
C ARG A 210 -18.53 -19.18 -1.37
N PRO A 211 -18.16 -17.98 -1.86
CA PRO A 211 -18.24 -17.67 -3.26
C PRO A 211 -17.49 -18.70 -4.09
N LYS A 212 -18.12 -19.15 -5.18
CA LYS A 212 -17.46 -20.07 -6.12
C LYS A 212 -16.50 -19.28 -6.99
N HIS A 213 -15.32 -19.83 -7.20
CA HIS A 213 -14.32 -19.30 -8.11
C HIS A 213 -13.93 -20.35 -9.13
N PHE A 214 -13.55 -19.92 -10.33
CA PHE A 214 -12.98 -20.77 -11.34
C PHE A 214 -11.72 -20.12 -11.91
N LYS A 215 -10.62 -20.89 -11.91
CA LYS A 215 -9.34 -20.41 -12.42
C LYS A 215 -8.57 -21.54 -13.08
N VAL A 216 -8.30 -21.36 -14.36
CA VAL A 216 -7.36 -22.19 -15.13
C VAL A 216 -6.51 -21.31 -16.02
N THR A 217 -5.32 -21.79 -16.37
CA THR A 217 -4.43 -21.14 -17.32
C THR A 217 -4.14 -22.09 -18.47
N TRP A 218 -4.56 -21.72 -19.68
CA TRP A 218 -4.29 -22.47 -20.90
C TRP A 218 -2.90 -22.18 -21.42
N SER A 219 -2.21 -23.21 -21.96
CA SER A 219 -1.09 -22.97 -22.87
C SER A 219 -1.56 -22.33 -24.16
N LYS A 220 -0.73 -21.55 -24.82
CA LYS A 220 -1.07 -20.83 -26.05
C LYS A 220 -1.45 -21.77 -27.20
N ASP A 221 -0.82 -22.94 -27.25
CA ASP A 221 -1.14 -23.97 -28.24
C ASP A 221 -2.42 -24.76 -27.90
N SER A 222 -3.08 -24.44 -26.76
CA SER A 222 -4.31 -25.07 -26.29
C SER A 222 -4.23 -26.55 -25.97
N LYS A 223 -3.02 -27.09 -25.79
CA LYS A 223 -2.80 -28.51 -25.50
C LYS A 223 -2.71 -28.83 -24.02
N TRP A 224 -2.56 -27.79 -23.19
CA TRP A 224 -2.31 -27.93 -21.77
C TRP A 224 -3.15 -26.98 -20.94
N ILE A 225 -3.50 -27.44 -19.74
CA ILE A 225 -4.16 -26.65 -18.70
C ILE A 225 -3.33 -26.74 -17.42
N ALA A 226 -3.05 -25.59 -16.81
CA ALA A 226 -2.62 -25.48 -15.43
C ALA A 226 -3.79 -25.00 -14.58
N ALA A 227 -3.98 -25.62 -13.43
CA ALA A 227 -5.00 -25.27 -12.44
C ALA A 227 -4.45 -25.49 -11.04
N ASP A 228 -5.19 -25.03 -10.03
CA ASP A 228 -4.88 -25.30 -8.63
C ASP A 228 -5.90 -26.28 -8.04
N VAL A 229 -5.44 -27.14 -7.13
CA VAL A 229 -6.29 -27.84 -6.17
C VAL A 229 -6.20 -27.10 -4.86
N VAL A 230 -7.34 -26.68 -4.32
CA VAL A 230 -7.43 -26.02 -3.01
C VAL A 230 -8.03 -26.99 -2.01
N ASP A 231 -7.28 -27.27 -0.93
CA ASP A 231 -7.67 -28.21 0.12
C ASP A 231 -7.94 -27.48 1.44
N PHE A 232 -9.20 -27.42 1.84
CA PHE A 232 -9.68 -26.79 3.05
C PHE A 232 -9.91 -27.81 4.21
N ARG A 233 -9.80 -29.11 3.96
CA ARG A 233 -10.31 -30.16 4.86
C ARG A 233 -9.73 -30.15 6.27
N ASN A 234 -8.48 -29.70 6.39
CA ASN A 234 -7.79 -29.62 7.69
C ASN A 234 -7.50 -28.18 8.13
N ALA A 235 -8.04 -27.20 7.39
CA ALA A 235 -7.77 -25.81 7.70
C ALA A 235 -8.69 -25.30 8.81
N GLU A 236 -8.13 -24.53 9.73
CA GLU A 236 -8.87 -23.88 10.80
C GLU A 236 -9.40 -22.52 10.37
N LYS A 237 -10.51 -22.09 10.99
CA LYS A 237 -11.15 -20.81 10.74
C LYS A 237 -10.90 -19.83 11.87
N MET A 238 -10.80 -18.57 11.50
CA MET A 238 -10.98 -17.43 12.40
C MET A 238 -12.42 -16.94 12.34
N TYR A 239 -12.84 -16.25 13.39
CA TYR A 239 -14.21 -15.81 13.56
C TYR A 239 -14.27 -14.32 13.87
N LEU A 240 -15.37 -13.69 13.42
CA LEU A 240 -15.75 -12.31 13.72
C LEU A 240 -17.22 -12.27 14.08
N LEU A 241 -17.61 -11.34 14.95
CA LEU A 241 -19.01 -11.07 15.25
C LEU A 241 -19.38 -9.71 14.65
N ASP A 242 -20.25 -9.73 13.65
CA ASP A 242 -20.81 -8.51 13.09
C ASP A 242 -21.97 -8.02 13.97
N HIS A 243 -21.72 -6.94 14.68
CA HIS A 243 -22.69 -6.24 15.53
C HIS A 243 -23.35 -5.05 14.83
N SER A 244 -22.97 -4.78 13.58
CA SER A 244 -23.51 -3.68 12.77
C SER A 244 -24.87 -4.08 12.20
N ILE A 245 -25.89 -3.93 12.97
CA ILE A 245 -27.18 -4.50 12.61
C ILE A 245 -28.05 -3.49 11.90
N ASP A 246 -28.51 -3.89 10.71
CA ASP A 246 -29.57 -3.26 9.96
C ASP A 246 -30.95 -3.48 10.61
N SER A 247 -31.55 -4.66 10.38
CA SER A 247 -32.88 -5.04 10.88
C SER A 247 -32.86 -6.20 11.89
N LEU A 248 -31.70 -6.76 12.20
CA LEU A 248 -31.54 -7.89 13.10
C LEU A 248 -31.09 -7.45 14.49
N TYR A 249 -31.67 -8.05 15.53
CA TYR A 249 -31.29 -7.81 16.91
C TYR A 249 -30.27 -8.82 17.46
N LYS A 250 -29.67 -9.61 16.57
CA LYS A 250 -28.65 -10.61 16.90
C LYS A 250 -27.41 -10.39 16.04
N SER A 251 -26.25 -10.50 16.66
CA SER A 251 -24.98 -10.46 15.92
C SER A 251 -24.89 -11.62 14.93
N LYS A 252 -24.27 -11.39 13.78
CA LYS A 252 -23.98 -12.42 12.78
C LYS A 252 -22.59 -12.99 13.04
N LEU A 253 -22.47 -14.30 12.98
CA LEU A 253 -21.16 -14.95 12.97
C LEU A 253 -20.60 -14.91 11.55
N LEU A 254 -19.39 -14.38 11.43
CA LEU A 254 -18.57 -14.43 10.21
C LEU A 254 -17.37 -15.32 10.46
N SER A 255 -16.92 -16.02 9.42
CA SER A 255 -15.73 -16.87 9.51
C SER A 255 -14.89 -16.79 8.25
N TYR A 256 -13.61 -17.13 8.34
CA TYR A 256 -12.69 -17.18 7.21
C TYR A 256 -11.50 -18.08 7.53
N TYR A 257 -10.90 -18.66 6.50
CA TYR A 257 -9.70 -19.46 6.66
C TYR A 257 -8.47 -18.57 6.72
N ARG A 258 -7.70 -18.71 7.78
CA ARG A 258 -6.47 -17.95 7.98
C ARG A 258 -5.54 -18.70 8.92
N GLY A 259 -4.34 -18.99 8.45
CA GLY A 259 -3.28 -19.54 9.30
C GLY A 259 -2.55 -18.45 10.07
N SER A 260 -2.26 -18.72 11.33
CA SER A 260 -1.37 -17.92 12.17
C SER A 260 0.04 -18.50 12.19
N PRO A 261 1.07 -17.74 12.59
CA PRO A 261 2.42 -18.26 12.75
C PRO A 261 2.46 -19.49 13.69
N GLY A 262 3.09 -20.55 13.21
CA GLY A 262 3.11 -21.82 13.95
C GLY A 262 2.05 -22.84 13.52
N ASP A 263 0.97 -22.40 12.85
CA ASP A 263 -0.09 -23.31 12.42
C ASP A 263 0.39 -24.26 11.33
N THR A 264 -0.03 -25.52 11.43
CA THR A 264 0.13 -26.55 10.40
C THR A 264 -1.19 -26.84 9.67
N THR A 265 -2.29 -26.34 10.18
CA THR A 265 -3.67 -26.55 9.72
C THR A 265 -4.16 -25.38 8.85
N MET A 266 -3.48 -25.16 7.73
CA MET A 266 -3.80 -24.08 6.76
C MET A 266 -4.47 -24.64 5.50
N VAL A 267 -5.11 -23.76 4.74
CA VAL A 267 -5.57 -24.10 3.39
C VAL A 267 -4.35 -24.40 2.51
N HIS A 268 -4.33 -25.59 1.90
CA HIS A 268 -3.28 -25.98 0.98
C HIS A 268 -3.65 -25.69 -0.46
N VAL A 269 -2.66 -25.31 -1.27
CA VAL A 269 -2.82 -25.03 -2.69
C VAL A 269 -1.75 -25.80 -3.45
N THR A 270 -2.18 -26.66 -4.37
CA THR A 270 -1.29 -27.50 -5.17
C THR A 270 -1.53 -27.25 -6.65
N PRO A 271 -0.51 -26.83 -7.42
CA PRO A 271 -0.65 -26.70 -8.86
C PRO A 271 -0.74 -28.09 -9.53
N VAL A 272 -1.64 -28.22 -10.49
CA VAL A 272 -1.89 -29.45 -11.26
C VAL A 272 -1.92 -29.15 -12.75
N PHE A 273 -1.45 -30.09 -13.55
CA PHE A 273 -1.27 -29.91 -14.98
C PHE A 273 -1.94 -31.06 -15.75
N PHE A 274 -2.70 -30.70 -16.79
CA PHE A 274 -3.42 -31.67 -17.60
C PHE A 274 -3.09 -31.52 -19.09
N ASN A 275 -2.80 -32.63 -19.74
CA ASN A 275 -2.72 -32.70 -21.18
C ASN A 275 -4.12 -32.85 -21.77
N VAL A 276 -4.53 -31.93 -22.64
CA VAL A 276 -5.87 -31.85 -23.21
C VAL A 276 -6.16 -32.99 -24.21
N GLU A 277 -5.13 -33.45 -24.94
CA GLU A 277 -5.27 -34.52 -25.91
C GLU A 277 -5.40 -35.89 -25.23
N SER A 278 -4.47 -36.25 -24.38
CA SER A 278 -4.49 -37.50 -23.63
C SER A 278 -5.47 -37.52 -22.46
N LYS A 279 -5.93 -36.33 -21.99
CA LYS A 279 -6.81 -36.14 -20.82
C LYS A 279 -6.20 -36.69 -19.53
N LYS A 280 -4.86 -36.64 -19.43
CA LYS A 280 -4.13 -37.15 -18.29
C LYS A 280 -3.45 -36.00 -17.53
N GLU A 281 -3.41 -36.16 -16.21
CA GLU A 281 -2.61 -35.32 -15.33
C GLU A 281 -1.14 -35.67 -15.47
N VAL A 282 -0.28 -34.65 -15.46
CA VAL A 282 1.18 -34.78 -15.34
C VAL A 282 1.58 -34.47 -13.91
N LYS A 283 2.17 -35.45 -13.25
CA LYS A 283 2.64 -35.32 -11.87
C LYS A 283 3.98 -34.59 -11.82
N THR A 284 4.12 -33.68 -10.85
CA THR A 284 5.35 -32.94 -10.54
C THR A 284 5.73 -33.16 -9.07
N ASN A 285 6.96 -32.78 -8.70
CA ASN A 285 7.41 -32.77 -7.32
C ASN A 285 7.37 -31.34 -6.71
N LEU A 286 6.57 -30.42 -7.30
CA LEU A 286 6.40 -29.10 -6.72
C LEU A 286 5.86 -29.20 -5.30
N PRO A 287 6.28 -28.30 -4.40
CA PRO A 287 5.79 -28.33 -3.03
C PRO A 287 4.29 -27.99 -2.97
N ILE A 288 3.63 -28.53 -1.97
CA ILE A 288 2.30 -28.10 -1.58
C ILE A 288 2.45 -26.74 -0.91
N GLY A 289 1.91 -25.70 -1.54
CA GLY A 289 1.86 -24.37 -0.97
C GLY A 289 0.69 -24.17 -0.02
N THR A 290 0.57 -22.98 0.51
CA THR A 290 -0.60 -22.53 1.25
C THR A 290 -1.28 -21.40 0.50
N HIS A 291 -2.49 -21.01 0.87
CA HIS A 291 -3.19 -19.90 0.22
C HIS A 291 -2.44 -18.54 0.37
N ILE A 292 -1.52 -18.42 1.33
CA ILE A 292 -0.69 -17.23 1.55
C ILE A 292 0.71 -17.36 0.95
N ASN A 293 1.10 -18.54 0.52
CA ASN A 293 2.40 -18.85 -0.10
C ASN A 293 2.24 -20.00 -1.09
N SER A 294 1.51 -19.75 -2.17
CA SER A 294 1.29 -20.74 -3.23
C SER A 294 2.41 -20.73 -4.27
N VAL A 295 2.53 -21.82 -5.01
CA VAL A 295 3.42 -21.91 -6.17
C VAL A 295 2.78 -21.15 -7.34
N ALA A 296 3.45 -20.11 -7.83
CA ALA A 296 3.04 -19.41 -9.05
C ALA A 296 3.58 -20.17 -10.28
N VAL A 297 2.73 -20.39 -11.29
CA VAL A 297 3.15 -21.08 -12.52
C VAL A 297 2.81 -20.25 -13.76
N GLU A 298 3.75 -20.23 -14.72
CA GLU A 298 3.62 -19.53 -16.00
C GLU A 298 4.08 -20.41 -17.16
N TRP A 299 3.31 -20.40 -18.26
CA TRP A 299 3.72 -21.07 -19.50
C TRP A 299 4.89 -20.34 -20.18
N MET A 300 5.93 -21.09 -20.57
CA MET A 300 7.00 -20.63 -21.43
C MET A 300 6.78 -21.20 -22.84
N GLU A 301 6.16 -20.41 -23.70
CA GLU A 301 5.64 -20.87 -25.00
C GLU A 301 6.73 -21.33 -25.98
N LYS A 302 7.89 -20.66 -25.93
CA LYS A 302 9.02 -20.94 -26.85
C LYS A 302 9.86 -22.13 -26.44
N SER A 303 9.90 -22.45 -25.16
CA SER A 303 10.76 -23.51 -24.60
C SER A 303 9.99 -24.80 -24.33
N GLY A 304 8.65 -24.77 -24.36
CA GLY A 304 7.84 -25.96 -24.05
C GLY A 304 7.92 -26.40 -22.60
N VAL A 305 8.21 -25.47 -21.70
CA VAL A 305 8.29 -25.71 -20.25
C VAL A 305 7.38 -24.75 -19.48
N LEU A 306 7.13 -25.08 -18.22
CA LEU A 306 6.53 -24.18 -17.25
C LEU A 306 7.63 -23.56 -16.39
N LEU A 307 7.47 -22.27 -16.07
CA LEU A 307 8.24 -21.61 -15.04
C LEU A 307 7.43 -21.62 -13.76
N ALA A 308 7.95 -22.21 -12.68
CA ALA A 308 7.35 -22.24 -11.36
C ALA A 308 8.18 -21.40 -10.39
N GLY A 309 7.54 -20.46 -9.69
CA GLY A 309 8.15 -19.61 -8.67
C GLY A 309 7.49 -19.84 -7.32
N TYR A 310 8.28 -20.02 -6.26
CA TYR A 310 7.76 -20.19 -4.91
C TYR A 310 8.79 -19.88 -3.84
N SER A 311 8.29 -19.54 -2.64
CA SER A 311 9.05 -19.35 -1.42
C SER A 311 8.90 -20.57 -0.49
N GLU A 312 9.95 -20.97 0.19
CA GLU A 312 9.81 -21.84 1.37
C GLU A 312 9.23 -21.04 2.54
N ARG A 313 8.47 -21.71 3.41
CA ARG A 313 7.95 -21.10 4.63
C ARG A 313 9.08 -20.53 5.49
N GLY A 314 8.89 -19.31 6.02
CA GLY A 314 9.95 -18.54 6.69
C GLY A 314 10.78 -17.67 5.74
N TYR A 315 10.53 -17.74 4.43
CA TYR A 315 11.03 -16.82 3.40
C TYR A 315 12.55 -16.67 3.35
N LYS A 316 13.29 -17.72 3.74
CA LYS A 316 14.76 -17.78 3.65
C LYS A 316 15.26 -18.33 2.35
N LYS A 317 14.37 -18.96 1.58
CA LYS A 317 14.68 -19.51 0.26
C LYS A 317 13.56 -19.22 -0.72
N GLU A 318 13.97 -18.84 -1.92
CA GLU A 318 13.11 -18.60 -3.08
C GLU A 318 13.61 -19.43 -4.25
N PHE A 319 12.69 -19.99 -5.02
CA PHE A 319 13.01 -20.84 -6.15
C PHE A 319 12.33 -20.38 -7.42
N LEU A 320 13.08 -20.47 -8.53
CA LEU A 320 12.50 -20.55 -9.86
C LEU A 320 12.90 -21.92 -10.45
N LYS A 321 11.90 -22.68 -10.87
CA LYS A 321 12.10 -23.99 -11.50
C LYS A 321 11.51 -24.02 -12.89
N LEU A 322 12.16 -24.72 -13.79
CA LEU A 322 11.62 -25.13 -15.07
C LEU A 322 11.02 -26.53 -14.94
N ILE A 323 9.85 -26.73 -15.52
CA ILE A 323 9.14 -28.00 -15.50
C ILE A 323 8.84 -28.40 -16.93
N ASP A 324 9.37 -29.52 -17.36
CA ASP A 324 8.96 -30.16 -18.62
C ASP A 324 7.51 -30.63 -18.47
N HIS A 325 6.60 -30.02 -19.19
CA HIS A 325 5.18 -30.29 -19.05
C HIS A 325 4.77 -31.68 -19.55
N ASN A 326 5.59 -32.38 -20.37
CA ASN A 326 5.30 -33.73 -20.84
C ASN A 326 5.67 -34.80 -19.81
N THR A 327 6.77 -34.60 -19.07
CA THR A 327 7.31 -35.56 -18.14
C THR A 327 7.12 -35.23 -16.68
N GLY A 328 6.88 -33.93 -16.35
CA GLY A 328 6.88 -33.44 -15.00
C GLY A 328 8.27 -33.27 -14.38
N THR A 329 9.34 -33.48 -15.16
CA THR A 329 10.73 -33.34 -14.68
C THR A 329 11.04 -31.89 -14.38
N GLU A 330 11.69 -31.63 -13.24
CA GLU A 330 12.02 -30.30 -12.73
C GLU A 330 13.52 -30.03 -12.81
N GLU A 331 13.85 -28.78 -13.18
CA GLU A 331 15.21 -28.24 -13.14
C GLU A 331 15.18 -26.92 -12.35
N THR A 332 16.12 -26.75 -11.39
CA THR A 332 16.26 -25.50 -10.65
C THR A 332 17.02 -24.48 -11.50
N LEU A 333 16.33 -23.40 -11.87
CA LEU A 333 16.89 -22.28 -12.61
C LEU A 333 17.52 -21.24 -11.69
N VAL A 334 16.85 -20.90 -10.59
CA VAL A 334 17.32 -19.96 -9.57
C VAL A 334 17.00 -20.48 -8.18
N GLU A 335 17.99 -20.45 -7.30
CA GLU A 335 17.82 -20.59 -5.86
C GLU A 335 18.41 -19.36 -5.19
N GLU A 336 17.57 -18.60 -4.49
CA GLU A 336 17.98 -17.52 -3.60
C GLU A 336 17.96 -17.99 -2.17
N THR A 337 18.97 -17.60 -1.40
CA THR A 337 19.06 -17.94 0.03
C THR A 337 19.44 -16.74 0.87
N SER A 338 18.86 -16.63 2.07
CA SER A 338 19.20 -15.60 3.05
C SER A 338 19.31 -16.19 4.46
N LYS A 339 20.14 -15.61 5.30
CA LYS A 339 20.20 -15.96 6.74
C LYS A 339 18.99 -15.44 7.51
N THR A 340 18.39 -14.38 7.02
CA THR A 340 17.21 -13.70 7.57
C THR A 340 16.00 -14.02 6.70
N ASN A 341 15.50 -13.07 5.94
CA ASN A 341 14.39 -13.23 5.00
C ASN A 341 14.81 -12.73 3.61
N ILE A 342 14.03 -13.12 2.61
CA ILE A 342 14.07 -12.53 1.27
C ILE A 342 12.77 -11.77 1.12
N ASP A 343 12.85 -10.43 0.95
CA ASP A 343 11.70 -9.58 0.82
C ASP A 343 11.40 -9.28 -0.65
N ASN A 344 10.13 -9.42 -1.05
CA ASN A 344 9.65 -9.07 -2.38
C ASN A 344 10.46 -9.69 -3.52
N PHE A 345 10.62 -11.02 -3.52
CA PHE A 345 11.19 -11.74 -4.65
C PHE A 345 10.35 -11.48 -5.90
N TRP A 346 11.00 -10.98 -6.95
CA TRP A 346 10.36 -10.62 -8.20
C TRP A 346 11.13 -11.18 -9.38
N TYR A 347 10.39 -11.69 -10.37
CA TYR A 347 10.98 -12.17 -11.62
C TYR A 347 10.07 -11.85 -12.80
N ARG A 348 10.64 -11.88 -14.01
CA ARG A 348 9.93 -11.75 -15.27
C ARG A 348 10.62 -12.57 -16.35
N LYS A 349 9.81 -13.36 -17.07
CA LYS A 349 10.28 -14.10 -18.24
C LYS A 349 10.36 -13.20 -19.47
N PHE A 350 11.39 -13.45 -20.28
CA PHE A 350 11.59 -12.93 -21.63
C PHE A 350 11.60 -14.13 -22.56
N ASP A 351 10.42 -14.60 -22.93
CA ASP A 351 10.21 -15.90 -23.55
C ASP A 351 10.84 -16.01 -24.94
N ASN A 352 10.76 -14.95 -25.77
CA ASN A 352 11.42 -14.90 -27.08
C ASN A 352 12.96 -14.92 -26.99
N LYS A 353 13.51 -14.45 -25.88
CA LYS A 353 14.97 -14.38 -25.63
C LYS A 353 15.48 -15.56 -24.81
N GLN A 354 14.61 -16.44 -24.32
CA GLN A 354 14.95 -17.56 -23.45
C GLN A 354 15.73 -17.11 -22.20
N LYS A 355 15.24 -16.03 -21.57
CA LYS A 355 15.84 -15.42 -20.37
C LYS A 355 14.79 -15.24 -19.29
N VAL A 356 15.24 -15.25 -18.04
CA VAL A 356 14.46 -14.76 -16.90
C VAL A 356 15.26 -13.68 -16.20
N ILE A 357 14.62 -12.55 -15.92
CA ILE A 357 15.17 -11.46 -15.13
C ILE A 357 14.58 -11.58 -13.74
N PHE A 358 15.39 -11.38 -12.71
CA PHE A 358 14.92 -11.41 -11.33
C PHE A 358 15.65 -10.41 -10.45
N LEU A 359 15.03 -10.03 -9.33
CA LEU A 359 15.63 -9.18 -8.31
C LEU A 359 16.22 -10.06 -7.21
N SER A 360 17.45 -9.75 -6.79
CA SER A 360 18.17 -10.48 -5.75
C SER A 360 18.95 -9.54 -4.84
N GLU A 361 18.99 -9.88 -3.55
CA GLU A 361 19.79 -9.19 -2.53
C GLU A 361 21.12 -9.88 -2.22
N ARG A 362 21.53 -10.89 -3.01
CA ARG A 362 22.78 -11.67 -2.80
C ARG A 362 24.06 -10.86 -2.71
N SER A 363 24.06 -9.64 -3.28
CA SER A 363 25.19 -8.70 -3.21
C SER A 363 25.14 -7.74 -1.99
N GLY A 364 24.16 -7.89 -1.09
CA GLY A 364 23.88 -6.98 0.02
C GLY A 364 23.01 -5.77 -0.36
N TRP A 365 22.60 -5.68 -1.63
CA TRP A 365 21.68 -4.68 -2.19
C TRP A 365 20.77 -5.34 -3.19
N ARG A 366 19.54 -4.89 -3.28
CA ARG A 366 18.55 -5.42 -4.25
C ARG A 366 18.91 -4.98 -5.66
N GLN A 367 19.39 -5.92 -6.49
CA GLN A 367 19.91 -5.69 -7.82
C GLN A 367 19.20 -6.57 -8.86
N LEU A 368 19.30 -6.21 -10.15
CA LEU A 368 18.79 -6.99 -11.27
C LEU A 368 19.82 -8.03 -11.70
N TYR A 369 19.34 -9.26 -11.86
CA TYR A 369 20.07 -10.39 -12.41
C TYR A 369 19.33 -10.98 -13.61
N MET A 370 20.05 -11.62 -14.48
CA MET A 370 19.50 -12.35 -15.63
C MET A 370 20.04 -13.79 -15.61
N VAL A 371 19.14 -14.75 -15.80
CA VAL A 371 19.51 -16.16 -16.04
C VAL A 371 19.11 -16.58 -17.45
N ASP A 372 20.01 -17.29 -18.12
CA ASP A 372 19.77 -17.92 -19.42
C ASP A 372 19.16 -19.30 -19.21
N ILE A 373 17.98 -19.54 -19.77
CA ILE A 373 17.23 -20.78 -19.58
C ILE A 373 17.98 -22.00 -20.19
N LYS A 374 18.74 -21.79 -21.29
CA LYS A 374 19.42 -22.90 -21.99
C LYS A 374 20.71 -23.32 -21.34
N THR A 375 21.46 -22.34 -20.83
CA THR A 375 22.79 -22.58 -20.25
C THR A 375 22.80 -22.66 -18.73
N ASN A 376 21.69 -22.22 -18.11
CA ASN A 376 21.55 -22.01 -16.66
C ASN A 376 22.60 -21.03 -16.08
N GLU A 377 23.15 -20.17 -16.93
CA GLU A 377 24.13 -19.15 -16.51
C GLU A 377 23.45 -17.92 -15.99
N THR A 378 23.78 -17.52 -14.76
CA THR A 378 23.27 -16.30 -14.11
C THR A 378 24.32 -15.20 -14.12
N LYS A 379 23.94 -13.97 -14.51
CA LYS A 379 24.78 -12.79 -14.42
C LYS A 379 24.06 -11.56 -13.86
N PRO A 380 24.76 -10.65 -13.14
CA PRO A 380 24.20 -9.38 -12.73
C PRO A 380 24.03 -8.47 -13.95
N LEU A 381 22.88 -7.76 -14.01
CA LEU A 381 22.67 -6.65 -14.96
C LEU A 381 22.97 -5.31 -14.30
N THR A 382 22.82 -5.21 -12.98
CA THR A 382 23.17 -4.03 -12.22
C THR A 382 24.06 -4.39 -11.04
N SER A 383 24.84 -3.41 -10.57
CA SER A 383 25.70 -3.59 -9.38
C SER A 383 25.95 -2.23 -8.71
N GLY A 384 26.21 -2.25 -7.40
CA GLY A 384 26.52 -1.05 -6.62
C GLY A 384 25.75 -0.93 -5.31
N LYS A 385 26.01 0.13 -4.57
CA LYS A 385 25.38 0.41 -3.26
C LYS A 385 24.11 1.23 -3.45
N PHE A 386 23.09 0.66 -4.05
CA PHE A 386 21.78 1.28 -4.25
C PHE A 386 20.69 0.19 -4.28
N TYR A 387 19.46 0.60 -4.03
CA TYR A 387 18.31 -0.30 -3.94
C TYR A 387 17.39 -0.14 -5.15
N ILE A 388 17.07 -1.23 -5.85
CA ILE A 388 16.07 -1.23 -6.91
C ILE A 388 14.69 -1.42 -6.28
N ASN A 389 13.86 -0.38 -6.34
CA ASN A 389 12.53 -0.36 -5.76
C ASN A 389 11.56 -1.26 -6.55
N SER A 390 11.53 -1.08 -7.88
CA SER A 390 10.64 -1.84 -8.77
C SER A 390 11.12 -1.80 -10.22
N VAL A 391 10.75 -2.82 -10.98
CA VAL A 391 10.79 -2.82 -12.44
C VAL A 391 9.42 -2.37 -12.93
N ILE A 392 9.38 -1.33 -13.76
CA ILE A 392 8.13 -0.68 -14.16
C ILE A 392 7.78 -0.84 -15.63
N HIS A 393 8.77 -1.11 -16.48
CA HIS A 393 8.55 -1.41 -17.87
C HIS A 393 9.68 -2.30 -18.43
N THR A 394 9.36 -3.11 -19.42
CA THR A 394 10.32 -3.99 -20.10
C THR A 394 10.07 -3.97 -21.59
N ASP A 395 11.13 -3.80 -22.36
CA ASP A 395 11.12 -3.89 -23.82
C ASP A 395 11.92 -5.13 -24.23
N GLU A 396 11.21 -6.22 -24.57
CA GLU A 396 11.83 -7.48 -24.95
C GLU A 396 12.54 -7.41 -26.31
N GLU A 397 12.04 -6.59 -27.24
CA GLU A 397 12.62 -6.46 -28.57
C GLU A 397 13.97 -5.76 -28.52
N ASN A 398 14.05 -4.67 -27.78
CA ASN A 398 15.26 -3.87 -27.60
C ASN A 398 16.16 -4.37 -26.46
N GLU A 399 15.75 -5.41 -25.73
CA GLU A 399 16.47 -5.98 -24.57
C GLU A 399 16.72 -4.93 -23.48
N GLU A 400 15.73 -4.07 -23.20
CA GLU A 400 15.81 -3.01 -22.20
C GLU A 400 14.84 -3.24 -21.03
N ILE A 401 15.29 -2.90 -19.82
CA ILE A 401 14.54 -2.96 -18.58
C ILE A 401 14.55 -1.58 -17.94
N TYR A 402 13.37 -1.06 -17.60
CA TYR A 402 13.19 0.22 -16.95
C TYR A 402 12.84 0.01 -15.48
N PHE A 403 13.60 0.60 -14.58
CA PHE A 403 13.47 0.38 -13.15
C PHE A 403 13.64 1.65 -12.33
N LEU A 404 12.93 1.71 -11.22
CA LEU A 404 13.10 2.75 -10.20
C LEU A 404 14.13 2.28 -9.18
N ALA A 405 15.09 3.15 -8.87
CA ALA A 405 16.11 2.87 -7.87
C ALA A 405 16.39 4.10 -7.00
N SER A 406 16.76 3.85 -5.74
CA SER A 406 17.09 4.87 -4.75
C SER A 406 18.49 4.66 -4.18
N GLY A 407 19.12 5.79 -3.75
CA GLY A 407 20.45 5.75 -3.11
C GLY A 407 21.64 5.57 -4.06
N LYS A 408 21.46 5.67 -5.39
CA LYS A 408 22.57 5.51 -6.36
C LYS A 408 23.51 6.72 -6.36
N ASP A 409 22.98 7.92 -6.21
CA ASP A 409 23.79 9.14 -5.99
C ASP A 409 23.88 9.41 -4.48
N PRO A 410 25.08 9.33 -3.87
CA PRO A 410 25.25 9.54 -2.42
C PRO A 410 25.00 10.99 -1.96
N LYS A 411 24.86 11.94 -2.90
CA LYS A 411 24.52 13.34 -2.59
C LYS A 411 23.01 13.57 -2.46
N MET A 412 22.23 12.65 -2.95
CA MET A 412 20.77 12.72 -2.88
C MET A 412 20.23 12.07 -1.61
N ASN A 413 18.98 12.38 -1.27
CA ASN A 413 18.26 11.65 -0.24
C ASN A 413 18.10 10.17 -0.68
N PRO A 414 18.60 9.20 0.11
CA PRO A 414 18.57 7.79 -0.28
C PRO A 414 17.16 7.19 -0.37
N TYR A 415 16.13 7.93 0.01
CA TYR A 415 14.73 7.51 -0.12
C TYR A 415 14.07 8.00 -1.41
N HIS A 416 14.67 9.01 -2.09
CA HIS A 416 14.18 9.45 -3.40
C HIS A 416 14.54 8.44 -4.47
N GLN A 417 13.56 8.03 -5.24
CA GLN A 417 13.77 7.11 -6.36
C GLN A 417 13.86 7.87 -7.68
N GLN A 418 14.76 7.41 -8.53
CA GLN A 418 14.95 7.89 -9.90
C GLN A 418 14.71 6.76 -10.88
N LEU A 419 14.30 7.10 -12.12
CA LEU A 419 14.13 6.14 -13.19
C LEU A 419 15.45 5.91 -13.92
N PHE A 420 15.79 4.64 -14.09
CA PHE A 420 16.90 4.16 -14.89
C PHE A 420 16.42 3.16 -15.93
N LYS A 421 17.21 2.95 -16.96
CA LYS A 421 17.13 1.78 -17.81
C LYS A 421 18.44 1.03 -17.85
N VAL A 422 18.39 -0.27 -18.09
CA VAL A 422 19.55 -1.12 -18.32
C VAL A 422 19.28 -2.07 -19.49
N ASP A 423 20.27 -2.29 -20.35
CA ASP A 423 20.20 -3.32 -21.38
C ASP A 423 20.70 -4.68 -20.86
N PHE A 424 20.52 -5.74 -21.67
CA PHE A 424 20.98 -7.10 -21.32
C PHE A 424 22.52 -7.23 -21.27
N LYS A 425 23.26 -6.21 -21.68
CA LYS A 425 24.72 -6.15 -21.55
C LYS A 425 25.17 -5.49 -20.24
N GLY A 426 24.23 -4.87 -19.50
CA GLY A 426 24.48 -4.18 -18.24
C GLY A 426 24.74 -2.67 -18.38
N ASN A 427 24.58 -2.08 -19.58
CA ASN A 427 24.72 -0.64 -19.78
C ASN A 427 23.52 0.08 -19.17
N THR A 428 23.77 0.93 -18.17
CA THR A 428 22.75 1.64 -17.42
C THR A 428 22.68 3.12 -17.83
N LEU A 429 21.48 3.67 -18.00
CA LEU A 429 21.23 5.10 -18.28
C LEU A 429 20.24 5.67 -17.25
N LEU A 430 20.58 6.82 -16.63
CA LEU A 430 19.67 7.61 -15.79
C LEU A 430 18.73 8.42 -16.70
N LEU A 431 17.41 8.32 -16.44
CA LEU A 431 16.37 8.98 -17.25
C LEU A 431 15.74 10.19 -16.54
N THR A 432 15.81 10.25 -15.20
CA THR A 432 15.26 11.35 -14.39
C THR A 432 16.35 11.88 -13.45
N PRO A 433 17.13 12.89 -13.88
CA PRO A 433 18.33 13.34 -13.16
C PRO A 433 18.05 14.30 -12.01
N GLU A 434 16.82 14.80 -11.86
CA GLU A 434 16.47 15.78 -10.83
C GLU A 434 16.60 15.19 -9.43
N ASN A 435 17.05 15.99 -8.46
CA ASN A 435 17.12 15.60 -7.04
C ASN A 435 15.73 15.62 -6.40
N ALA A 436 14.93 14.65 -6.76
CA ALA A 436 13.54 14.52 -6.36
C ALA A 436 13.12 13.04 -6.28
N HIS A 437 11.95 12.80 -5.75
CA HIS A 437 11.26 11.52 -5.84
C HIS A 437 10.40 11.51 -7.11
N HIS A 438 10.59 10.51 -7.97
CA HIS A 438 9.92 10.38 -9.26
C HIS A 438 8.84 9.31 -9.23
N LEU A 439 7.63 9.69 -9.64
CA LEU A 439 6.49 8.79 -9.85
C LEU A 439 6.17 8.79 -11.34
N VAL A 440 6.41 7.66 -11.99
CA VAL A 440 6.39 7.58 -13.45
C VAL A 440 5.31 6.64 -13.96
N SER A 441 4.72 6.98 -15.11
CA SER A 441 3.72 6.19 -15.83
C SER A 441 4.08 6.13 -17.31
N PHE A 442 4.30 4.92 -17.84
CA PHE A 442 4.64 4.69 -19.23
C PHE A 442 3.43 4.72 -20.17
N SER A 443 3.65 5.18 -21.41
CA SER A 443 2.70 4.97 -22.51
C SER A 443 2.56 3.48 -22.83
N ASN A 444 1.44 3.10 -23.44
CA ASN A 444 1.16 1.71 -23.79
C ASN A 444 2.19 1.10 -24.76
N ASP A 445 2.81 1.95 -25.60
CA ASP A 445 3.88 1.56 -26.54
C ASP A 445 5.28 1.66 -25.95
N GLY A 446 5.42 2.14 -24.70
CA GLY A 446 6.70 2.28 -24.01
C GLY A 446 7.61 3.40 -24.55
N LEU A 447 7.14 4.25 -25.49
CA LEU A 447 7.98 5.29 -26.11
C LEU A 447 8.09 6.55 -25.26
N TYR A 448 7.12 6.80 -24.37
CA TYR A 448 7.02 7.97 -23.51
C TYR A 448 6.76 7.57 -22.08
N PHE A 449 7.02 8.47 -21.16
CA PHE A 449 6.50 8.38 -19.80
C PHE A 449 6.19 9.77 -19.24
N VAL A 450 5.14 9.83 -18.43
CA VAL A 450 4.83 10.99 -17.60
C VAL A 450 5.55 10.83 -16.27
N ASP A 451 6.19 11.90 -15.82
CA ASP A 451 6.98 11.96 -14.59
C ASP A 451 6.43 13.05 -13.68
N ASN A 452 5.84 12.63 -12.55
CA ASN A 452 5.48 13.51 -11.44
C ASN A 452 6.65 13.51 -10.46
N TYR A 453 7.44 14.57 -10.40
CA TYR A 453 8.59 14.61 -9.53
C TYR A 453 8.50 15.73 -8.50
N SER A 454 8.90 15.42 -7.27
CA SER A 454 8.77 16.31 -6.11
C SER A 454 9.65 15.85 -4.95
N SER A 455 9.68 16.63 -3.89
CA SER A 455 10.09 16.16 -2.55
C SER A 455 9.08 16.68 -1.51
N VAL A 456 9.16 16.21 -0.28
CA VAL A 456 8.20 16.61 0.78
C VAL A 456 8.11 18.13 0.97
N ASN A 457 9.16 18.86 0.61
CA ASN A 457 9.27 20.32 0.75
C ASN A 457 9.40 21.08 -0.59
N ASN A 458 9.29 20.38 -1.73
CA ASN A 458 9.27 21.02 -3.04
C ASN A 458 8.03 20.57 -3.83
N PRO A 459 7.22 21.51 -4.34
CA PRO A 459 6.00 21.22 -5.09
C PRO A 459 6.22 20.29 -6.28
N THR A 460 5.19 19.52 -6.65
CA THR A 460 5.22 18.59 -7.77
C THR A 460 5.28 19.32 -9.09
N ASN A 461 6.18 18.88 -9.97
CA ASN A 461 6.17 19.18 -11.38
C ASN A 461 5.84 17.92 -12.17
N THR A 462 4.94 18.03 -13.14
CA THR A 462 4.55 16.93 -14.02
C THR A 462 4.97 17.22 -15.43
N VAL A 463 5.76 16.32 -16.00
CA VAL A 463 6.33 16.47 -17.36
C VAL A 463 6.15 15.20 -18.20
N LEU A 464 6.16 15.36 -19.51
CA LEU A 464 6.26 14.27 -20.47
C LEU A 464 7.70 14.09 -20.90
N ARG A 465 8.21 12.85 -20.87
CA ARG A 465 9.58 12.50 -21.28
C ARG A 465 9.62 11.43 -22.35
N LEU A 466 10.68 11.45 -23.14
CA LEU A 466 11.03 10.35 -24.06
C LEU A 466 11.63 9.19 -23.27
N ALA A 467 11.11 7.97 -23.40
CA ALA A 467 11.61 6.78 -22.71
C ALA A 467 13.06 6.45 -23.08
N LYS A 468 13.42 6.67 -24.36
CA LYS A 468 14.78 6.39 -24.86
C LYS A 468 15.88 7.19 -24.15
N SER A 469 15.63 8.44 -23.75
CA SER A 469 16.66 9.39 -23.28
C SER A 469 16.37 10.12 -21.99
N GLY A 470 15.14 10.04 -21.47
CA GLY A 470 14.69 10.86 -20.34
C GLY A 470 14.45 12.34 -20.66
N LYS A 471 14.64 12.76 -21.93
CA LYS A 471 14.48 14.17 -22.34
C LYS A 471 13.04 14.63 -22.11
N ILE A 472 12.85 15.75 -21.39
CA ILE A 472 11.57 16.43 -21.28
C ILE A 472 11.17 16.99 -22.65
N VAL A 473 9.95 16.68 -23.08
CA VAL A 473 9.37 17.17 -24.35
C VAL A 473 8.17 18.09 -24.13
N ALA A 474 7.55 18.04 -22.96
CA ALA A 474 6.48 18.97 -22.55
C ALA A 474 6.37 19.06 -21.03
N GLU A 475 5.97 20.23 -20.56
CA GLU A 475 5.47 20.44 -19.19
C GLU A 475 3.95 20.31 -19.21
N LEU A 476 3.38 19.57 -18.22
CA LEU A 476 1.94 19.34 -18.14
C LEU A 476 1.32 20.23 -17.06
N THR A 477 1.75 20.07 -15.81
CA THR A 477 1.26 20.84 -14.65
C THR A 477 2.37 21.11 -13.64
N THR A 478 2.12 22.10 -12.79
CA THR A 478 2.90 22.35 -11.56
C THR A 478 1.91 22.49 -10.40
N ALA A 479 2.26 21.95 -9.24
CA ALA A 479 1.41 22.07 -8.05
C ALA A 479 1.28 23.54 -7.64
N GLU A 480 0.03 23.98 -7.43
CA GLU A 480 -0.31 25.32 -6.95
C GLU A 480 -0.69 25.27 -5.47
N ILE A 481 -0.02 26.09 -4.64
CA ILE A 481 -0.13 26.09 -3.18
C ILE A 481 -0.36 27.50 -2.59
N ALA A 482 -0.66 28.49 -3.40
CA ALA A 482 -0.76 29.90 -2.97
C ALA A 482 -1.74 30.09 -1.80
N ASP A 483 -2.89 29.43 -1.83
CA ASP A 483 -3.93 29.56 -0.81
C ASP A 483 -3.50 29.07 0.58
N VAL A 484 -2.63 28.06 0.67
CA VAL A 484 -2.11 27.58 1.97
C VAL A 484 -0.93 28.40 2.46
N LEU A 485 -0.12 28.96 1.57
CA LEU A 485 0.96 29.89 1.94
C LEU A 485 0.41 31.16 2.60
N VAL A 486 -0.70 31.70 2.10
CA VAL A 486 -1.40 32.86 2.70
C VAL A 486 -1.88 32.55 4.12
N LYS A 487 -2.20 31.28 4.44
CA LYS A 487 -2.56 30.85 5.79
C LYS A 487 -1.36 30.71 6.74
N GLY A 488 -0.13 30.95 6.28
CA GLY A 488 1.09 30.77 7.06
C GLY A 488 1.64 29.33 7.03
N TRP A 489 1.13 28.47 6.16
CA TRP A 489 1.65 27.12 6.03
C TRP A 489 3.12 27.12 5.54
N THR A 490 3.93 26.29 6.15
CA THR A 490 5.32 26.01 5.74
C THR A 490 5.46 24.53 5.41
N ALA A 491 6.23 24.21 4.39
CA ALA A 491 6.51 22.81 4.07
C ALA A 491 7.17 22.08 5.23
N PRO A 492 6.94 20.77 5.39
CA PRO A 492 7.63 19.96 6.39
C PRO A 492 9.13 20.12 6.29
N GLU A 493 9.80 20.20 7.45
CA GLU A 493 11.25 20.40 7.54
C GLU A 493 11.95 19.03 7.58
N PRO A 494 12.69 18.64 6.53
CA PRO A 494 13.46 17.40 6.56
C PRO A 494 14.63 17.51 7.53
N PHE A 495 14.90 16.46 8.29
CA PHE A 495 16.06 16.33 9.16
C PHE A 495 16.76 15.00 8.99
N LYS A 496 17.99 14.90 9.46
CA LYS A 496 18.79 13.66 9.46
C LYS A 496 19.63 13.57 10.71
N LEU A 497 19.85 12.34 11.16
CA LEU A 497 20.69 12.07 12.32
C LEU A 497 21.37 10.70 12.16
N THR A 498 22.32 10.42 13.06
CA THR A 498 22.94 9.09 13.14
C THR A 498 22.04 8.16 13.92
N ALA A 499 21.77 6.97 13.38
CA ALA A 499 20.98 5.93 14.01
C ALA A 499 21.69 5.31 15.22
N LYS A 500 21.00 4.45 15.95
CA LYS A 500 21.49 3.76 17.16
C LYS A 500 22.76 2.91 16.95
N ASP A 501 23.05 2.51 15.71
CA ASP A 501 24.27 1.79 15.36
C ASP A 501 25.54 2.68 15.35
N GLY A 502 25.39 3.99 15.55
CA GLY A 502 26.46 4.98 15.60
C GLY A 502 27.10 5.30 14.25
N LYS A 503 26.60 4.77 13.13
CA LYS A 503 27.21 4.92 11.79
C LYS A 503 26.22 5.27 10.69
N THR A 504 25.00 4.75 10.75
CA THR A 504 24.03 4.88 9.66
C THR A 504 23.26 6.19 9.78
N THR A 505 23.13 6.93 8.68
CA THR A 505 22.27 8.12 8.65
C THR A 505 20.84 7.70 8.38
N ILE A 506 19.92 8.14 9.23
CA ILE A 506 18.48 8.04 9.09
C ILE A 506 17.86 9.41 8.86
N TYR A 507 16.65 9.44 8.31
CA TYR A 507 16.00 10.64 7.83
C TYR A 507 14.58 10.74 8.37
N GLY A 508 14.16 11.97 8.68
CA GLY A 508 12.82 12.28 9.14
C GLY A 508 12.31 13.59 8.58
N ALA A 509 11.06 13.89 8.86
CA ALA A 509 10.42 15.16 8.55
C ALA A 509 9.56 15.64 9.71
N LEU A 510 9.43 16.95 9.83
CA LEU A 510 8.82 17.67 10.95
C LEU A 510 7.72 18.60 10.43
N TRP A 511 6.51 18.50 10.99
CA TRP A 511 5.37 19.39 10.73
C TRP A 511 5.17 20.36 11.87
N LYS A 512 4.90 21.63 11.53
CA LYS A 512 4.62 22.72 12.47
C LYS A 512 3.25 23.31 12.19
N PRO A 513 2.52 23.83 13.19
CA PRO A 513 1.27 24.53 12.94
C PRO A 513 1.47 25.81 12.10
N THR A 514 0.46 26.24 11.36
CA THR A 514 0.51 27.49 10.57
C THR A 514 0.75 28.74 11.43
N HIS A 515 0.30 28.70 12.68
CA HIS A 515 0.49 29.76 13.68
C HIS A 515 1.70 29.51 14.60
N PHE A 516 2.74 28.82 14.08
CA PHE A 516 3.93 28.49 14.82
C PHE A 516 4.64 29.74 15.37
N ASP A 517 4.94 29.69 16.68
CA ASP A 517 5.66 30.73 17.41
C ASP A 517 6.92 30.11 18.07
N PRO A 518 8.13 30.43 17.61
CA PRO A 518 9.34 29.81 18.14
C PRO A 518 9.66 30.15 19.62
N THR A 519 8.90 31.06 20.23
CA THR A 519 9.05 31.42 21.65
C THR A 519 8.19 30.53 22.57
N LYS A 520 7.28 29.72 22.00
CA LYS A 520 6.43 28.78 22.73
C LYS A 520 7.07 27.38 22.75
N SER A 521 6.61 26.54 23.67
CA SER A 521 6.97 25.12 23.75
C SER A 521 5.80 24.27 23.30
N TYR A 522 6.08 23.30 22.43
CA TYR A 522 5.07 22.43 21.81
C TYR A 522 5.32 20.96 22.14
N PRO A 523 4.30 20.21 22.59
CA PRO A 523 4.39 18.76 22.67
C PRO A 523 4.74 18.17 21.30
N ILE A 524 5.57 17.11 21.30
CA ILE A 524 5.92 16.39 20.08
C ILE A 524 5.15 15.08 19.96
N ILE A 525 4.64 14.79 18.76
CA ILE A 525 3.93 13.54 18.44
C ILE A 525 4.70 12.79 17.37
N ASP A 526 5.02 11.54 17.66
CA ASP A 526 5.66 10.60 16.77
C ASP A 526 4.58 9.83 15.98
N HIS A 527 4.53 10.04 14.67
CA HIS A 527 3.69 9.25 13.75
C HIS A 527 4.50 8.05 13.27
N THR A 528 4.27 6.89 13.88
CA THR A 528 5.10 5.70 13.67
C THR A 528 4.44 4.63 12.79
N TYR A 529 5.27 3.93 12.04
CA TYR A 529 4.93 2.69 11.33
C TYR A 529 6.22 1.91 11.02
N SER A 530 6.56 0.91 11.80
CA SER A 530 7.82 0.16 11.66
C SER A 530 7.70 -1.14 10.87
N GLY A 531 6.67 -1.27 10.05
CA GLY A 531 6.57 -2.46 9.19
C GLY A 531 7.82 -2.58 8.31
N PRO A 532 8.62 -3.66 8.42
CA PRO A 532 9.89 -3.79 7.68
C PRO A 532 9.74 -3.74 6.15
N HIS A 533 8.53 -3.95 5.64
CA HIS A 533 8.21 -3.90 4.22
C HIS A 533 8.04 -2.47 3.66
N THR A 534 8.21 -1.42 4.48
CA THR A 534 7.94 -0.03 4.11
C THR A 534 9.03 0.93 4.58
N GLN A 535 8.93 2.18 4.18
CA GLN A 535 9.77 3.31 4.57
C GLN A 535 8.87 4.44 5.05
N MET A 536 9.20 5.04 6.20
CA MET A 536 8.41 6.10 6.81
C MET A 536 8.73 7.50 6.33
N PHE A 537 9.94 7.75 5.84
CA PHE A 537 10.29 9.08 5.33
C PHE A 537 9.30 9.53 4.24
N PRO A 538 8.64 10.70 4.38
CA PRO A 538 7.72 11.20 3.36
C PRO A 538 8.51 11.71 2.15
N LYS A 539 8.33 11.06 0.99
CA LYS A 539 9.21 11.24 -0.17
C LYS A 539 8.75 12.32 -1.13
N SER A 540 7.44 12.50 -1.28
CA SER A 540 6.81 13.33 -2.30
C SER A 540 5.95 14.45 -1.69
N PHE A 541 5.64 15.46 -2.48
CA PHE A 541 4.94 16.66 -2.00
C PHE A 541 3.48 16.41 -1.61
N ASP A 542 2.83 15.39 -2.18
CA ASP A 542 1.48 14.98 -1.74
C ASP A 542 1.45 14.55 -0.27
N ARG A 543 2.60 14.13 0.29
CA ARG A 543 2.77 13.79 1.71
C ARG A 543 3.03 14.99 2.61
N ALA A 544 3.27 16.18 2.05
CA ALA A 544 3.57 17.38 2.82
C ALA A 544 2.43 17.77 3.80
N PHE A 545 1.20 17.38 3.50
CA PHE A 545 0.04 17.72 4.31
C PHE A 545 -0.43 16.62 5.26
N MET A 546 0.16 15.43 5.24
CA MET A 546 -0.40 14.26 5.93
C MET A 546 -0.53 14.40 7.45
N ASN A 547 0.32 15.19 8.09
CA ASN A 547 0.30 15.43 9.53
C ASN A 547 -0.10 16.87 9.90
N GLN A 548 -0.36 17.72 8.90
CA GLN A 548 -0.64 19.14 9.13
C GLN A 548 -1.89 19.35 9.98
N SER A 549 -2.95 18.57 9.74
CA SER A 549 -4.19 18.67 10.52
C SER A 549 -4.00 18.47 12.02
N LEU A 550 -3.10 17.54 12.40
CA LEU A 550 -2.76 17.33 13.82
C LEU A 550 -1.86 18.45 14.35
N ALA A 551 -0.92 18.94 13.53
CA ALA A 551 -0.04 20.04 13.91
C ALA A 551 -0.83 21.32 14.20
N GLU A 552 -1.94 21.60 13.44
CA GLU A 552 -2.79 22.78 13.65
C GLU A 552 -3.38 22.88 15.06
N LEU A 553 -3.50 21.78 15.79
CA LEU A 553 -3.95 21.76 17.17
C LEU A 553 -2.84 22.13 18.17
N GLY A 554 -1.70 22.63 17.69
CA GLY A 554 -0.59 23.11 18.52
C GLY A 554 0.37 22.01 18.92
N PHE A 555 0.60 21.04 18.03
CA PHE A 555 1.62 19.99 18.17
C PHE A 555 2.73 20.15 17.14
N ILE A 556 3.93 19.69 17.50
CA ILE A 556 4.93 19.32 16.52
C ILE A 556 4.73 17.85 16.18
N VAL A 557 4.62 17.51 14.90
CA VAL A 557 4.49 16.10 14.49
C VAL A 557 5.73 15.70 13.73
N MET A 558 6.32 14.58 14.09
CA MET A 558 7.47 14.03 13.38
C MET A 558 7.13 12.68 12.75
N MET A 559 7.83 12.36 11.68
CA MET A 559 8.01 11.02 11.14
C MET A 559 9.49 10.78 10.93
N VAL A 560 9.99 9.64 11.31
CA VAL A 560 11.38 9.24 11.09
C VAL A 560 11.45 7.79 10.64
N ASP A 561 12.41 7.49 9.77
CA ASP A 561 12.68 6.14 9.32
C ASP A 561 13.89 5.60 10.10
N GLY A 562 13.72 4.50 10.82
CA GLY A 562 14.77 3.88 11.62
C GLY A 562 15.37 2.64 10.94
N LEU A 563 16.40 2.08 11.57
CA LEU A 563 17.02 0.83 11.13
C LEU A 563 15.98 -0.31 11.06
N GLY A 564 16.02 -1.08 9.98
CA GLY A 564 15.13 -2.23 9.78
C GLY A 564 13.98 -2.02 8.80
N SER A 565 13.75 -0.79 8.31
CA SER A 565 12.81 -0.56 7.21
C SER A 565 13.37 -1.00 5.86
N SER A 566 12.50 -1.12 4.83
CA SER A 566 12.90 -1.56 3.49
C SER A 566 13.59 -0.48 2.66
N GLY A 567 14.05 -0.82 1.45
CA GLY A 567 14.52 0.13 0.44
C GLY A 567 15.91 0.70 0.67
N ARG A 568 16.69 0.09 1.56
CA ARG A 568 18.10 0.34 1.83
C ARG A 568 18.92 -0.93 1.62
N SER A 569 20.12 -1.03 2.18
CA SER A 569 20.91 -2.26 2.13
C SER A 569 20.24 -3.40 2.88
N LYS A 570 20.61 -4.64 2.53
CA LYS A 570 20.20 -5.83 3.29
C LYS A 570 20.60 -5.74 4.77
N GLU A 571 21.82 -5.24 5.06
CA GLU A 571 22.29 -5.01 6.42
C GLU A 571 21.36 -4.04 7.19
N PHE A 572 20.90 -2.99 6.55
CA PHE A 572 19.97 -2.03 7.16
C PHE A 572 18.61 -2.70 7.46
N HIS A 573 18.08 -3.47 6.52
CA HIS A 573 16.80 -4.17 6.66
C HIS A 573 16.84 -5.27 7.73
N ASP A 574 17.93 -6.00 7.81
CA ASP A 574 18.09 -7.12 8.74
C ASP A 574 18.04 -6.75 10.23
N HIS A 575 18.14 -5.46 10.58
CA HIS A 575 17.96 -5.00 11.95
C HIS A 575 16.57 -5.33 12.53
N SER A 576 15.55 -5.44 11.68
CA SER A 576 14.19 -5.79 12.11
C SER A 576 13.97 -7.29 12.28
N TYR A 577 14.82 -8.14 11.68
CA TYR A 577 14.61 -9.58 11.69
C TYR A 577 14.70 -10.14 13.11
N LYS A 578 13.64 -10.83 13.57
CA LYS A 578 13.44 -11.31 14.95
C LYS A 578 13.47 -10.22 16.04
N ASN A 579 13.26 -8.97 15.63
CA ASN A 579 13.36 -7.81 16.53
C ASN A 579 12.39 -6.69 16.07
N MET A 580 11.13 -7.05 15.90
CA MET A 580 10.11 -6.10 15.47
C MET A 580 9.93 -4.95 16.47
N GLY A 581 9.79 -3.72 15.96
CA GLY A 581 9.79 -2.51 16.79
C GLY A 581 11.17 -2.00 17.17
N ASN A 582 12.24 -2.57 16.62
CA ASN A 582 13.63 -2.17 16.89
C ASN A 582 13.95 -0.71 16.53
N ASN A 583 13.27 -0.14 15.55
CA ASN A 583 13.44 1.23 15.09
C ASN A 583 12.97 2.28 16.11
N LEU A 584 12.15 1.91 17.11
CA LEU A 584 11.70 2.85 18.16
C LEU A 584 12.86 3.47 18.95
N GLU A 585 13.99 2.79 19.08
CA GLU A 585 15.20 3.40 19.66
C GLU A 585 15.72 4.57 18.80
N ASP A 586 15.63 4.44 17.47
CA ASP A 586 15.99 5.51 16.55
C ASP A 586 15.00 6.68 16.61
N HIS A 587 13.70 6.41 16.86
CA HIS A 587 12.69 7.44 17.10
C HIS A 587 12.99 8.23 18.37
N ILE A 588 13.42 7.58 19.44
CA ILE A 588 13.82 8.25 20.68
C ILE A 588 15.06 9.13 20.46
N LEU A 589 16.03 8.63 19.70
CA LEU A 589 17.20 9.44 19.31
C LEU A 589 16.78 10.67 18.49
N ALA A 590 15.79 10.53 17.60
CA ALA A 590 15.26 11.64 16.83
C ALA A 590 14.55 12.67 17.72
N ILE A 591 13.73 12.26 18.69
CA ILE A 591 13.09 13.14 19.68
C ILE A 591 14.15 13.91 20.45
N SER A 592 15.16 13.22 20.98
CA SER A 592 16.27 13.84 21.72
C SER A 592 17.08 14.81 20.85
N TYR A 593 17.36 14.45 19.60
CA TYR A 593 18.04 15.31 18.63
C TYR A 593 17.25 16.59 18.38
N LEU A 594 15.95 16.49 18.14
CA LEU A 594 15.08 17.64 17.89
C LEU A 594 14.96 18.55 19.12
N GLY A 595 14.83 17.97 20.32
CA GLY A 595 14.83 18.76 21.58
C GLY A 595 16.15 19.52 21.86
N ASN A 596 17.28 18.93 21.47
CA ASN A 596 18.57 19.60 21.56
C ASN A 596 18.76 20.69 20.49
N GLN A 597 18.16 20.54 19.33
CA GLN A 597 18.23 21.51 18.23
C GLN A 597 17.28 22.69 18.45
N TYR A 598 16.11 22.46 19.02
CA TYR A 598 15.02 23.41 19.04
C TYR A 598 14.41 23.55 20.43
N ALA A 599 14.60 24.70 21.07
CA ALA A 599 14.04 24.98 22.40
C ALA A 599 12.50 24.94 22.47
N TRP A 600 11.81 24.99 21.32
CA TRP A 600 10.37 24.89 21.22
C TRP A 600 9.84 23.44 21.15
N VAL A 601 10.68 22.42 21.04
CA VAL A 601 10.29 21.00 21.15
C VAL A 601 10.28 20.59 22.62
N ASP A 602 9.10 20.20 23.10
CA ASP A 602 8.93 19.71 24.48
C ASP A 602 9.12 18.20 24.53
N THR A 603 10.27 17.77 24.98
CA THR A 603 10.60 16.33 25.11
C THR A 603 10.04 15.67 26.36
N ASP A 604 9.40 16.43 27.27
CA ASP A 604 8.69 15.88 28.44
C ASP A 604 7.24 15.51 28.10
N ARG A 605 6.70 16.10 27.01
CA ARG A 605 5.36 15.80 26.49
C ARG A 605 5.42 15.14 25.11
N VAL A 606 5.68 13.84 25.11
CA VAL A 606 5.83 13.04 23.88
C VAL A 606 4.62 12.14 23.69
N GLY A 607 3.94 12.28 22.54
CA GLY A 607 2.88 11.39 22.09
C GLY A 607 3.34 10.45 20.97
N VAL A 608 2.56 9.39 20.74
CA VAL A 608 2.80 8.45 19.64
C VAL A 608 1.48 7.93 19.08
N PHE A 609 1.39 7.79 17.76
CA PHE A 609 0.25 7.11 17.14
C PHE A 609 0.65 6.40 15.87
N GLY A 610 -0.13 5.37 15.54
CA GLY A 610 -0.02 4.63 14.30
C GLY A 610 -1.20 3.70 14.07
N HIS A 611 -1.25 3.13 12.89
CA HIS A 611 -2.29 2.21 12.47
C HIS A 611 -1.66 0.90 12.00
N SER A 612 -2.34 -0.26 12.21
CA SER A 612 -1.83 -1.57 11.80
C SER A 612 -0.47 -1.87 12.47
N ALA A 613 0.60 -2.14 11.73
CA ALA A 613 1.95 -2.26 12.29
C ALA A 613 2.37 -1.01 13.09
N GLY A 614 1.95 0.20 12.68
CA GLY A 614 2.17 1.41 13.47
C GLY A 614 1.34 1.46 14.76
N GLY A 615 0.19 0.79 14.80
CA GLY A 615 -0.57 0.58 16.02
C GLY A 615 0.15 -0.38 16.98
N TYR A 616 0.77 -1.44 16.46
CA TYR A 616 1.68 -2.29 17.23
C TYR A 616 2.84 -1.46 17.81
N ASP A 617 3.50 -0.66 16.99
CA ASP A 617 4.59 0.19 17.43
C ASP A 617 4.18 1.18 18.51
N THR A 618 2.99 1.77 18.37
CA THR A 618 2.43 2.65 19.40
C THR A 618 2.30 1.91 20.73
N GLY A 619 1.71 0.71 20.73
CA GLY A 619 1.66 -0.12 21.91
C GLY A 619 3.06 -0.45 22.45
N ARG A 620 3.98 -0.87 21.57
CA ARG A 620 5.36 -1.20 21.93
C ARG A 620 6.12 -0.02 22.51
N ALA A 621 5.99 1.17 21.91
CA ALA A 621 6.59 2.41 22.40
C ALA A 621 6.14 2.75 23.82
N MET A 622 4.83 2.67 24.09
CA MET A 622 4.27 2.92 25.42
C MET A 622 4.72 1.93 26.49
N LEU A 623 5.07 0.70 26.08
CA LEU A 623 5.48 -0.38 27.00
C LEU A 623 7.00 -0.48 27.15
N ALA A 624 7.75 -0.30 26.06
CA ALA A 624 9.21 -0.42 26.07
C ALA A 624 9.91 0.87 26.56
N PHE A 625 9.29 2.02 26.30
CA PHE A 625 9.86 3.34 26.60
C PHE A 625 8.86 4.25 27.36
N PRO A 626 8.28 3.78 28.48
CA PRO A 626 7.25 4.51 29.21
C PRO A 626 7.75 5.80 29.85
N GLU A 627 9.07 5.98 29.96
CA GLU A 627 9.67 7.23 30.46
C GLU A 627 9.70 8.33 29.38
N VAL A 628 9.62 7.96 28.11
CA VAL A 628 9.59 8.90 26.98
C VAL A 628 8.15 9.17 26.57
N TYR A 629 7.42 8.14 26.14
CA TYR A 629 6.07 8.28 25.60
C TYR A 629 5.01 8.38 26.72
N LYS A 630 4.25 9.47 26.69
CA LYS A 630 3.23 9.79 27.71
C LYS A 630 1.82 9.43 27.26
N VAL A 631 1.52 9.57 25.96
CA VAL A 631 0.19 9.36 25.39
C VAL A 631 0.31 8.59 24.09
N GLY A 632 -0.44 7.49 23.95
CA GLY A 632 -0.46 6.65 22.75
C GLY A 632 -1.87 6.44 22.20
N VAL A 633 -2.01 6.44 20.85
CA VAL A 633 -3.24 6.06 20.17
C VAL A 633 -2.92 4.92 19.18
N ALA A 634 -3.18 3.68 19.59
CA ALA A 634 -2.91 2.48 18.81
C ALA A 634 -4.16 2.02 18.07
N SER A 635 -4.10 1.98 16.74
CA SER A 635 -5.26 1.68 15.90
C SER A 635 -5.06 0.41 15.08
N SER A 636 -6.07 -0.51 15.10
CA SER A 636 -6.14 -1.77 14.34
C SER A 636 -4.83 -2.56 14.39
N ALA A 637 -4.30 -2.73 15.59
CA ALA A 637 -2.97 -3.26 15.83
C ALA A 637 -2.96 -4.76 16.08
N ASP A 638 -1.93 -5.42 15.57
CA ASP A 638 -1.56 -6.76 16.00
C ASP A 638 -0.60 -6.68 17.19
N HIS A 639 -1.13 -6.85 18.39
CA HIS A 639 -0.36 -6.73 19.62
C HIS A 639 0.47 -7.96 19.99
N ASP A 640 0.31 -9.06 19.22
CA ASP A 640 1.12 -10.27 19.34
C ASP A 640 1.22 -10.97 17.98
N PHE A 641 2.39 -11.05 17.42
CA PHE A 641 2.59 -11.56 16.07
C PHE A 641 2.25 -13.04 15.88
N ARG A 642 2.06 -13.80 16.96
CA ARG A 642 1.52 -15.16 16.90
C ARG A 642 0.04 -15.19 16.51
N MET A 643 -0.65 -14.02 16.57
CA MET A 643 -2.06 -13.86 16.23
C MET A 643 -2.28 -13.26 14.83
N GLU A 644 -1.20 -12.86 14.15
CA GLU A 644 -1.25 -12.30 12.80
C GLU A 644 -1.24 -13.42 11.74
N LYS A 645 -1.36 -13.06 10.45
CA LYS A 645 -1.22 -13.98 9.32
C LYS A 645 0.15 -14.65 9.31
N ALA A 646 0.22 -15.92 9.05
CA ALA A 646 1.48 -16.69 8.99
C ALA A 646 2.52 -16.12 8.01
N TRP A 647 2.12 -15.29 7.04
CA TRP A 647 3.03 -14.68 6.08
C TRP A 647 3.95 -13.62 6.69
N TRP A 648 3.39 -12.51 7.21
CA TRP A 648 4.15 -11.33 7.57
C TRP A 648 5.07 -11.53 8.79
N PRO A 649 4.59 -12.09 9.91
CA PRO A 649 5.48 -12.39 11.03
C PRO A 649 6.49 -13.49 10.72
N GLU A 650 6.13 -14.54 9.98
CA GLU A 650 7.09 -15.59 9.65
C GLU A 650 8.23 -15.08 8.76
N MET A 651 7.95 -14.06 7.93
CA MET A 651 8.96 -13.39 7.13
C MET A 651 9.90 -12.54 8.01
N TYR A 652 9.35 -11.72 8.91
CA TYR A 652 10.14 -10.71 9.63
C TYR A 652 10.48 -11.09 11.08
N GLN A 653 9.60 -11.78 11.81
CA GLN A 653 9.90 -12.32 13.15
C GLN A 653 10.48 -13.74 13.07
N GLY A 654 10.43 -14.36 11.89
CA GLY A 654 11.10 -15.61 11.57
C GLY A 654 10.28 -16.88 11.79
N TRP A 655 10.75 -17.95 11.18
CA TRP A 655 10.19 -19.30 11.25
C TRP A 655 11.29 -20.32 11.59
N PRO A 656 11.00 -21.32 12.43
CA PRO A 656 9.79 -21.55 13.21
C PRO A 656 9.59 -20.49 14.30
N VAL A 657 8.35 -20.40 14.85
CA VAL A 657 8.02 -19.53 16.00
C VAL A 657 8.91 -19.89 17.19
N ASP A 658 9.58 -18.91 17.77
CA ASP A 658 10.50 -19.08 18.88
C ASP A 658 10.28 -18.01 20.00
N ALA A 659 11.15 -17.97 20.99
CA ALA A 659 11.04 -17.07 22.14
C ALA A 659 11.04 -15.58 21.75
N THR A 660 11.58 -15.20 20.60
CA THR A 660 11.62 -13.81 20.17
C THR A 660 10.23 -13.22 19.91
N TYR A 661 9.24 -14.06 19.61
CA TYR A 661 7.83 -13.62 19.50
C TYR A 661 7.26 -13.15 20.84
N GLU A 662 7.65 -13.82 21.94
CA GLU A 662 7.26 -13.45 23.30
C GLU A 662 7.89 -12.13 23.73
N GLU A 663 9.18 -11.93 23.42
CA GLU A 663 9.95 -10.74 23.79
C GLU A 663 9.37 -9.45 23.18
N VAL A 664 8.87 -9.51 21.96
CA VAL A 664 8.30 -8.36 21.25
C VAL A 664 6.78 -8.21 21.45
N SER A 665 6.10 -9.16 22.10
CA SER A 665 4.66 -9.13 22.33
C SER A 665 4.25 -7.99 23.25
N ASN A 666 3.31 -7.15 22.81
CA ASN A 666 2.70 -6.13 23.67
C ASN A 666 1.85 -6.78 24.78
N ILE A 667 1.24 -7.92 24.51
CA ILE A 667 0.43 -8.66 25.48
C ILE A 667 1.29 -9.10 26.67
N THR A 668 2.44 -9.72 26.39
CA THR A 668 3.39 -10.17 27.43
C THR A 668 3.96 -9.01 28.25
N ASN A 669 4.15 -7.86 27.61
CA ASN A 669 4.75 -6.69 28.21
C ASN A 669 3.74 -5.69 28.83
N ALA A 670 2.44 -6.00 28.85
CA ALA A 670 1.35 -5.12 29.29
C ALA A 670 1.59 -4.44 30.66
N LYS A 671 2.23 -5.13 31.60
CA LYS A 671 2.57 -4.63 32.94
C LYS A 671 3.42 -3.36 32.95
N ASN A 672 4.11 -3.05 31.86
CA ASN A 672 5.04 -1.93 31.74
C ASN A 672 4.35 -0.60 31.42
N LEU A 673 3.05 -0.60 31.08
CA LEU A 673 2.31 0.62 30.76
C LEU A 673 2.35 1.62 31.94
N LYS A 674 2.71 2.89 31.65
CA LYS A 674 2.68 4.01 32.61
C LYS A 674 1.84 5.19 32.12
N GLY A 675 1.84 5.47 30.84
CA GLY A 675 1.15 6.61 30.21
C GLY A 675 -0.30 6.31 29.87
N LYS A 676 -0.96 7.24 29.17
CA LYS A 676 -2.33 7.14 28.68
C LYS A 676 -2.35 6.43 27.33
N LEU A 677 -3.12 5.35 27.19
CA LEU A 677 -3.21 4.53 25.98
C LEU A 677 -4.67 4.39 25.54
N LEU A 678 -4.94 4.81 24.28
CA LEU A 678 -6.19 4.56 23.60
C LEU A 678 -5.99 3.43 22.57
N LEU A 679 -6.69 2.31 22.78
CA LEU A 679 -6.79 1.22 21.82
C LEU A 679 -8.03 1.42 20.96
N VAL A 680 -7.87 1.34 19.63
CA VAL A 680 -8.98 1.49 18.67
C VAL A 680 -8.95 0.34 17.67
N HIS A 681 -10.12 -0.28 17.38
CA HIS A 681 -10.16 -1.38 16.41
C HIS A 681 -11.48 -1.43 15.63
N GLY A 682 -11.44 -1.96 14.41
CA GLY A 682 -12.63 -2.31 13.64
C GLY A 682 -13.22 -3.65 14.12
N GLY A 683 -14.53 -3.70 14.41
CA GLY A 683 -15.18 -4.92 14.97
C GLY A 683 -15.22 -6.10 14.00
N ILE A 684 -15.15 -5.83 12.69
CA ILE A 684 -15.13 -6.84 11.62
C ILE A 684 -13.85 -6.77 10.78
N ASP A 685 -12.73 -6.46 11.42
CA ASP A 685 -11.40 -6.42 10.81
C ASP A 685 -10.92 -7.86 10.52
N GLU A 686 -10.97 -8.26 9.26
CA GLU A 686 -10.48 -9.56 8.79
C GLU A 686 -8.98 -9.55 8.52
N ASN A 687 -8.38 -8.38 8.35
CA ASN A 687 -6.94 -8.26 8.08
C ASN A 687 -6.12 -8.42 9.37
N VAL A 688 -6.43 -7.65 10.40
CA VAL A 688 -5.91 -7.84 11.76
C VAL A 688 -7.09 -8.14 12.67
N ASN A 689 -7.22 -9.37 13.10
CA ASN A 689 -8.39 -9.78 13.88
C ASN A 689 -8.45 -9.03 15.22
N PRO A 690 -9.60 -8.44 15.61
CA PRO A 690 -9.73 -7.63 16.82
C PRO A 690 -9.45 -8.42 18.12
N SER A 691 -9.38 -9.76 18.05
CA SER A 691 -8.98 -10.59 19.19
C SER A 691 -7.60 -10.23 19.75
N ALA A 692 -6.67 -9.73 18.92
CA ALA A 692 -5.36 -9.25 19.36
C ALA A 692 -5.49 -8.06 20.33
N THR A 693 -6.35 -7.08 19.98
CA THR A 693 -6.64 -5.94 20.85
C THR A 693 -7.40 -6.36 22.11
N PHE A 694 -8.36 -7.27 22.01
CA PHE A 694 -9.07 -7.78 23.20
C PHE A 694 -8.16 -8.54 24.16
N LYS A 695 -7.24 -9.38 23.65
CA LYS A 695 -6.24 -10.06 24.50
C LYS A 695 -5.25 -9.09 25.14
N PHE A 696 -4.87 -8.03 24.44
CA PHE A 696 -4.02 -6.99 25.01
C PHE A 696 -4.78 -6.22 26.11
N ALA A 697 -6.04 -5.87 25.88
CA ALA A 697 -6.90 -5.25 26.89
C ALA A 697 -7.02 -6.13 28.15
N GLU A 698 -7.25 -7.43 27.99
CA GLU A 698 -7.30 -8.39 29.10
C GLU A 698 -5.96 -8.45 29.86
N ALA A 699 -4.82 -8.43 29.14
CA ALA A 699 -3.50 -8.41 29.78
C ALA A 699 -3.25 -7.11 30.55
N LEU A 700 -3.74 -5.97 30.07
CA LEU A 700 -3.66 -4.69 30.77
C LEU A 700 -4.53 -4.70 32.04
N ILE A 701 -5.75 -5.23 31.98
CA ILE A 701 -6.64 -5.41 33.15
C ILE A 701 -5.94 -6.29 34.19
N ASN A 702 -5.42 -7.45 33.79
CA ASN A 702 -4.73 -8.37 34.69
C ASN A 702 -3.43 -7.76 35.29
N ALA A 703 -2.85 -6.77 34.66
CA ALA A 703 -1.70 -6.02 35.17
C ALA A 703 -2.09 -4.77 35.95
N ASP A 704 -3.37 -4.55 36.23
CA ASP A 704 -3.93 -3.38 36.93
C ASP A 704 -3.49 -2.05 36.24
N LYS A 705 -3.67 -1.96 34.91
CA LYS A 705 -3.31 -0.81 34.09
C LYS A 705 -4.54 -0.10 33.56
N GLU A 706 -4.55 1.23 33.70
CA GLU A 706 -5.59 2.09 33.13
C GLU A 706 -5.34 2.35 31.65
N PHE A 707 -6.36 2.14 30.81
CA PHE A 707 -6.35 2.38 29.37
C PHE A 707 -7.76 2.67 28.85
N ASP A 708 -7.86 3.20 27.64
CA ASP A 708 -9.12 3.40 26.94
C ASP A 708 -9.25 2.43 25.76
N LEU A 709 -10.45 1.91 25.53
CA LEU A 709 -10.77 1.03 24.41
C LEU A 709 -11.96 1.55 23.63
N PHE A 710 -11.82 1.62 22.30
CA PHE A 710 -12.91 2.01 21.41
C PHE A 710 -13.00 1.07 20.21
N ILE A 711 -14.15 0.44 20.02
CA ILE A 711 -14.44 -0.44 18.89
C ILE A 711 -15.40 0.23 17.91
N PHE A 712 -15.08 0.19 16.62
CA PHE A 712 -15.99 0.54 15.54
C PHE A 712 -16.72 -0.72 15.06
N PRO A 713 -17.96 -1.01 15.48
CA PRO A 713 -18.60 -2.32 15.30
C PRO A 713 -18.70 -2.79 13.85
N SER A 714 -18.89 -1.87 12.90
CA SER A 714 -19.12 -2.15 11.48
C SER A 714 -17.90 -1.86 10.57
N GLN A 715 -16.75 -1.51 11.15
CA GLN A 715 -15.58 -1.17 10.36
C GLN A 715 -14.61 -2.36 10.26
N ARG A 716 -13.96 -2.42 9.10
CA ARG A 716 -12.86 -3.34 8.80
C ARG A 716 -11.52 -2.73 9.18
N HIS A 717 -10.42 -3.20 8.61
CA HIS A 717 -9.07 -2.73 8.89
C HIS A 717 -8.87 -1.22 8.66
N GLY A 718 -9.51 -0.62 7.66
CA GLY A 718 -9.56 0.82 7.42
C GLY A 718 -10.92 1.41 7.76
N TYR A 719 -10.95 2.51 8.51
CA TYR A 719 -12.20 3.20 8.83
C TYR A 719 -12.66 4.07 7.67
N GLN A 720 -13.94 4.03 7.33
CA GLN A 720 -14.49 4.72 6.17
C GLN A 720 -15.53 5.78 6.54
N GLY A 721 -15.66 6.80 5.69
CA GLY A 721 -16.71 7.81 5.78
C GLY A 721 -16.81 8.48 7.16
N LYS A 722 -17.99 8.46 7.77
CA LYS A 722 -18.25 9.07 9.09
C LYS A 722 -17.41 8.44 10.22
N ALA A 723 -17.13 7.15 10.15
CA ALA A 723 -16.31 6.46 11.15
C ALA A 723 -14.86 6.95 11.12
N ASN A 724 -14.29 7.20 9.94
CA ASN A 724 -12.95 7.78 9.82
C ASN A 724 -12.89 9.21 10.40
N LYS A 725 -13.86 10.06 10.07
CA LYS A 725 -13.96 11.42 10.65
C LYS A 725 -14.07 11.36 12.19
N TYR A 726 -14.89 10.46 12.70
CA TYR A 726 -15.04 10.26 14.14
C TYR A 726 -13.72 9.82 14.79
N PHE A 727 -13.02 8.85 14.19
CA PHE A 727 -11.71 8.39 14.67
C PHE A 727 -10.67 9.51 14.73
N ILE A 728 -10.55 10.30 13.66
CA ILE A 728 -9.59 11.40 13.59
C ILE A 728 -9.88 12.41 14.71
N LYS A 729 -11.15 12.83 14.88
CA LYS A 729 -11.53 13.72 15.97
C LYS A 729 -11.27 13.13 17.35
N LYS A 730 -11.54 11.81 17.55
CA LYS A 730 -11.26 11.13 18.81
C LYS A 730 -9.77 11.12 19.13
N ARG A 731 -8.91 10.87 18.14
CA ARG A 731 -7.45 10.93 18.28
C ARG A 731 -6.98 12.35 18.62
N TRP A 732 -7.50 13.37 17.94
CA TRP A 732 -7.20 14.77 18.24
C TRP A 732 -7.55 15.11 19.69
N ASN A 733 -8.77 14.82 20.11
CA ASN A 733 -9.25 15.10 21.46
C ASN A 733 -8.41 14.36 22.51
N TYR A 734 -7.98 13.14 22.24
CA TYR A 734 -7.15 12.36 23.16
C TYR A 734 -5.79 13.00 23.39
N PHE A 735 -5.13 13.47 22.34
CA PHE A 735 -3.87 14.20 22.49
C PHE A 735 -4.07 15.59 23.11
N VAL A 736 -5.12 16.31 22.78
CA VAL A 736 -5.43 17.59 23.38
C VAL A 736 -5.64 17.45 24.90
N GLU A 737 -6.41 16.48 25.33
CA GLU A 737 -6.72 16.26 26.72
C GLU A 737 -5.51 15.74 27.54
N HIS A 738 -4.84 14.71 27.04
CA HIS A 738 -3.86 14.00 27.84
C HIS A 738 -2.41 14.39 27.58
N LEU A 739 -2.08 14.96 26.41
CA LEU A 739 -0.71 15.39 26.10
C LEU A 739 -0.52 16.89 26.21
N LYS A 740 -1.52 17.66 25.78
CA LYS A 740 -1.48 19.13 25.87
C LYS A 740 -2.09 19.62 27.19
N GLU A 741 -2.83 18.76 27.90
CA GLU A 741 -3.55 19.05 29.15
C GLU A 741 -4.53 20.21 29.02
N GLU A 742 -5.17 20.30 27.86
CA GLU A 742 -6.20 21.28 27.53
C GLU A 742 -7.59 20.62 27.39
N VAL A 743 -8.64 21.42 27.48
CA VAL A 743 -10.01 20.90 27.32
C VAL A 743 -10.38 20.79 25.85
N PRO A 744 -10.62 19.59 25.32
CA PRO A 744 -11.03 19.42 23.93
C PRO A 744 -12.48 19.86 23.69
N ILE A 745 -12.82 20.10 22.43
CA ILE A 745 -14.19 20.40 22.02
C ILE A 745 -14.89 19.09 21.62
N TRP A 746 -15.53 18.45 22.59
CA TRP A 746 -16.16 17.13 22.39
C TRP A 746 -17.30 17.13 21.38
N ASP A 747 -18.06 18.21 21.31
CA ASP A 747 -19.21 18.42 20.43
C ASP A 747 -18.86 19.16 19.13
N PHE A 748 -17.57 19.32 18.83
CA PHE A 748 -17.12 19.93 17.58
C PHE A 748 -17.77 19.23 16.38
N LYS A 749 -18.50 20.01 15.60
CA LYS A 749 -19.13 19.51 14.37
C LYS A 749 -18.18 19.70 13.20
N TRP A 750 -17.92 18.62 12.56
CA TRP A 750 -17.16 18.56 11.32
C TRP A 750 -18.16 18.75 10.17
N GLU A 751 -18.23 19.95 9.64
CA GLU A 751 -19.06 20.27 8.48
C GLU A 751 -18.38 19.89 7.16
#